data_4265151a3c62794a129116a159da2f15
#
_entry.id   4265151a3c62794a129116a159da2f15
#
_cell.length_a   1.000
_cell.length_b   1.000
_cell.length_c   1.000
_cell.angle_alpha   90.00
_cell.angle_beta   90.00
_cell.angle_gamma   90.00
#
_symmetry.space_group_name_H-M   'P 1'
#
loop_
_entity.id
_entity.type
_entity.pdbx_description
1 polymer ?
#
loop_
_entity_poly.entity_id
_entity_poly.type
_entity_poly.pdbx_seq_one_letter_code
_entity_poly.pdbx_strand_id
1 'polypeptide(L)'
;MKLTFALVGNQNCGKSTLFNYLTGSNQHVGNFPGVTVQKKEGILLKDKDITVIDLPGIYSLSPYTSEEIVTRDLLLRNKPDVIVNVLDATNIERSLYLSLQLIELNTPMVIALNMMDELQASGGSIDIKTLEKKLTIPVIPITANSGAGVDELIRRAKNAAETHQLPERLDFCSGPAHVAIHSIAHLIEPKVRKKGLPLRFSATKLIEGDDLLTKELELTENEQDIIGHFVTELESAADTDKEAALADMRYTYIEVLCSQTVHKPDESVAQKRSVKMDRYLTNKYLAIPIFLLTMFTVFWLTFDVIGAELSNLLELGIAAVTDAADAGLTAANVSAPIHSLIIDGVFTGVGSVLSFLPTIVTLFFFLSLLEDTGYMARIAFVMDMLLRKIGLSGSSFVPMLIGFGCSVPAIMATRTLASERDRKITIILTPFMSCSAKLPVYGVFIAAFFAENRAQVMMYLYLTGILIAILSGLLLKAFVFNGQPVPFVMELPAYRLPTARSIGLHMWSKAKDFLHRAFTIIFLASIVIWLLQSFDTRFYMVENPANSMLAQIGSFIAPVFAPLGFGDWRAATALITGITAKEVVISTLSVLTGSGDELTGSALQNLFSPLTALSFLTFALLYPPCVAALAAIKREMNSGIATIAIMAYEICVAWLAAFTVYHIGLMLGFN
;
A
#
# COMPACT_ATOMS: atom_id res chain seq x y z
N MET A 1 38.23 20.59 4.97
CA MET A 1 37.93 19.16 5.09
C MET A 1 36.46 19.01 4.73
N LYS A 2 36.12 18.17 3.78
CA LYS A 2 34.68 17.98 3.43
C LYS A 2 34.03 17.18 4.54
N LEU A 3 33.00 17.74 5.17
CA LEU A 3 32.24 17.08 6.23
C LEU A 3 30.91 16.54 5.69
N THR A 4 30.45 15.41 6.24
CA THR A 4 29.19 14.78 5.87
C THR A 4 28.25 14.74 7.07
N PHE A 5 27.11 15.41 6.96
CA PHE A 5 26.03 15.41 7.94
C PHE A 5 24.93 14.46 7.50
N ALA A 6 24.53 13.50 8.33
CA ALA A 6 23.41 12.62 8.07
C ALA A 6 22.19 13.05 8.89
N LEU A 7 21.11 13.44 8.22
CA LEU A 7 19.83 13.72 8.88
C LEU A 7 19.09 12.41 9.12
N VAL A 8 18.81 12.11 10.37
CA VAL A 8 18.09 10.91 10.82
C VAL A 8 16.90 11.34 11.67
N GLY A 9 15.81 10.63 11.64
CA GLY A 9 14.66 10.89 12.50
C GLY A 9 13.42 10.12 12.07
N ASN A 10 12.41 10.16 12.88
CA ASN A 10 11.13 9.48 12.64
C ASN A 10 10.40 10.08 11.42
N GLN A 11 9.42 9.34 10.91
CA GLN A 11 8.52 9.91 9.91
C GLN A 11 7.78 11.12 10.51
N ASN A 12 7.57 12.14 9.69
CA ASN A 12 6.86 13.38 10.06
C ASN A 12 7.53 14.28 11.13
N CYS A 13 8.75 14.01 11.57
CA CYS A 13 9.48 14.89 12.50
C CYS A 13 9.99 16.22 11.89
N GLY A 14 9.70 16.47 10.60
CA GLY A 14 10.15 17.67 9.88
C GLY A 14 11.55 17.60 9.28
N LYS A 15 12.13 16.40 9.15
CA LYS A 15 13.46 16.13 8.60
C LYS A 15 13.63 16.68 7.17
N SER A 16 12.71 16.38 6.25
CA SER A 16 12.78 16.88 4.87
C SER A 16 12.57 18.39 4.78
N THR A 17 11.82 19.00 5.69
CA THR A 17 11.68 20.45 5.80
C THR A 17 13.01 21.08 6.20
N LEU A 18 13.69 20.51 7.20
CA LEU A 18 15.02 20.94 7.62
C LEU A 18 16.04 20.77 6.48
N PHE A 19 16.03 19.62 5.80
CA PHE A 19 16.90 19.37 4.65
C PHE A 19 16.73 20.43 3.54
N ASN A 20 15.48 20.72 3.16
CA ASN A 20 15.18 21.75 2.16
C ASN A 20 15.63 23.14 2.60
N TYR A 21 15.50 23.47 3.89
CA TYR A 21 16.00 24.73 4.44
C TYR A 21 17.53 24.82 4.38
N LEU A 22 18.24 23.73 4.69
CA LEU A 22 19.70 23.68 4.71
C LEU A 22 20.31 23.71 3.30
N THR A 23 19.70 23.07 2.31
CA THR A 23 20.26 22.83 0.98
C THR A 23 19.64 23.68 -0.14
N GLY A 24 18.44 24.22 0.06
CA GLY A 24 17.71 24.99 -0.94
C GLY A 24 17.45 24.20 -2.23
N SER A 25 17.76 24.81 -3.39
CA SER A 25 17.62 24.17 -4.71
C SER A 25 18.81 23.27 -5.10
N ASN A 26 19.87 23.22 -4.30
CA ASN A 26 21.09 22.46 -4.59
C ASN A 26 20.97 21.00 -4.08
N GLN A 27 20.03 20.26 -4.64
CA GLN A 27 19.74 18.88 -4.23
C GLN A 27 20.03 17.91 -5.37
N HIS A 28 20.66 16.79 -5.05
CA HIS A 28 20.75 15.60 -5.91
C HIS A 28 19.79 14.53 -5.41
N VAL A 29 18.85 14.13 -6.26
CA VAL A 29 17.91 13.06 -5.98
C VAL A 29 18.28 11.84 -6.81
N GLY A 30 18.54 10.74 -6.17
CA GLY A 30 18.85 9.45 -6.80
C GLY A 30 18.28 8.30 -5.95
N ASN A 31 18.62 7.07 -6.27
CA ASN A 31 18.31 5.93 -5.42
C ASN A 31 19.59 5.44 -4.71
N PHE A 32 19.44 4.87 -3.53
CA PHE A 32 20.54 4.14 -2.90
C PHE A 32 20.92 2.93 -3.75
N PRO A 33 22.22 2.57 -3.84
CA PRO A 33 22.65 1.46 -4.65
C PRO A 33 21.93 0.14 -4.30
N GLY A 34 21.35 -0.50 -5.32
CA GLY A 34 20.71 -1.81 -5.17
C GLY A 34 19.28 -1.83 -4.59
N VAL A 35 18.69 -0.66 -4.29
CA VAL A 35 17.34 -0.55 -3.71
C VAL A 35 16.53 0.59 -4.35
N THR A 36 15.21 0.54 -4.21
CA THR A 36 14.28 1.57 -4.73
C THR A 36 14.11 2.77 -3.80
N VAL A 37 14.88 2.85 -2.71
CA VAL A 37 14.82 3.92 -1.72
C VAL A 37 15.53 5.15 -2.26
N GLN A 38 14.85 6.32 -2.19
CA GLN A 38 15.40 7.58 -2.67
C GLN A 38 16.52 8.09 -1.76
N LYS A 39 17.64 8.44 -2.35
CA LYS A 39 18.75 9.15 -1.73
C LYS A 39 18.66 10.64 -2.10
N LYS A 40 18.65 11.50 -1.10
CA LYS A 40 18.72 12.94 -1.29
C LYS A 40 20.00 13.47 -0.66
N GLU A 41 20.82 14.08 -1.47
CA GLU A 41 22.06 14.74 -1.03
C GLU A 41 22.04 16.21 -1.46
N GLY A 42 22.59 17.07 -0.64
CA GLY A 42 22.70 18.49 -0.95
C GLY A 42 23.91 19.12 -0.27
N ILE A 43 24.39 20.21 -0.83
CA ILE A 43 25.47 21.02 -0.24
C ILE A 43 24.82 22.08 0.64
N LEU A 44 25.37 22.28 1.83
CA LEU A 44 24.88 23.30 2.76
C LEU A 44 25.01 24.69 2.16
N LEU A 45 23.94 25.50 2.15
CA LEU A 45 23.93 26.85 1.54
C LEU A 45 24.98 27.78 2.15
N LYS A 46 25.20 27.66 3.47
CA LYS A 46 26.10 28.53 4.23
C LYS A 46 27.57 28.06 4.26
N ASP A 47 27.84 26.80 3.91
CA ASP A 47 29.20 26.21 3.93
C ASP A 47 29.30 25.11 2.87
N LYS A 48 30.00 25.41 1.78
CA LYS A 48 30.13 24.50 0.62
C LYS A 48 30.98 23.26 0.89
N ASP A 49 31.68 23.22 2.01
CA ASP A 49 32.47 22.05 2.41
C ASP A 49 31.64 21.00 3.19
N ILE A 50 30.36 21.30 3.46
CA ILE A 50 29.47 20.39 4.17
C ILE A 50 28.43 19.79 3.21
N THR A 51 28.43 18.47 3.13
CA THR A 51 27.40 17.69 2.41
C THR A 51 26.36 17.19 3.41
N VAL A 52 25.09 17.40 3.12
CA VAL A 52 23.97 16.94 3.94
C VAL A 52 23.27 15.80 3.21
N ILE A 53 23.06 14.67 3.90
CA ILE A 53 22.33 13.51 3.39
C ILE A 53 21.00 13.38 4.15
N ASP A 54 19.87 13.41 3.43
CA ASP A 54 18.54 13.15 4.01
C ASP A 54 18.27 11.62 3.96
N LEU A 55 18.29 10.98 5.11
CA LEU A 55 17.98 9.57 5.23
C LEU A 55 16.48 9.33 5.35
N PRO A 56 15.97 8.18 4.93
CA PRO A 56 14.56 7.83 5.12
C PRO A 56 14.10 7.98 6.57
N GLY A 57 12.82 8.30 6.75
CA GLY A 57 12.23 8.35 8.10
C GLY A 57 12.04 6.94 8.64
N ILE A 58 12.66 6.63 9.76
CA ILE A 58 12.64 5.31 10.40
C ILE A 58 12.25 5.41 11.86
N TYR A 59 11.75 4.32 12.43
CA TYR A 59 11.43 4.23 13.85
C TYR A 59 12.46 3.43 14.65
N SER A 60 13.17 2.53 13.97
CA SER A 60 14.24 1.73 14.57
C SER A 60 15.34 1.43 13.54
N LEU A 61 16.48 0.90 14.02
CA LEU A 61 17.56 0.40 13.18
C LEU A 61 17.48 -1.13 12.98
N SER A 62 16.29 -1.72 13.16
CA SER A 62 16.06 -3.14 12.89
C SER A 62 15.80 -3.37 11.42
N PRO A 63 16.27 -4.49 10.79
CA PRO A 63 16.24 -4.67 9.33
C PRO A 63 14.89 -5.18 8.81
N TYR A 64 13.78 -4.54 9.22
CA TYR A 64 12.45 -4.94 8.79
C TYR A 64 12.02 -4.31 7.47
N THR A 65 12.44 -3.07 7.20
CA THR A 65 12.09 -2.33 5.99
C THR A 65 13.32 -1.98 5.17
N SER A 66 13.14 -1.71 3.87
CA SER A 66 14.24 -1.28 2.99
C SER A 66 14.87 0.03 3.45
N GLU A 67 14.05 0.93 4.01
CA GLU A 67 14.46 2.22 4.56
C GLU A 67 15.36 2.06 5.79
N GLU A 68 15.00 1.14 6.68
CA GLU A 68 15.78 0.83 7.89
C GLU A 68 17.12 0.18 7.54
N ILE A 69 17.12 -0.78 6.59
CA ILE A 69 18.35 -1.44 6.09
C ILE A 69 19.29 -0.40 5.49
N VAL A 70 18.79 0.47 4.60
CA VAL A 70 19.59 1.50 3.93
C VAL A 70 20.17 2.49 4.94
N THR A 71 19.35 2.97 5.87
CA THR A 71 19.78 3.90 6.91
C THR A 71 20.86 3.28 7.79
N ARG A 72 20.64 2.03 8.22
CA ARG A 72 21.60 1.29 9.04
C ARG A 72 22.94 1.08 8.30
N ASP A 73 22.90 0.64 7.05
CA ASP A 73 24.11 0.37 6.27
C ASP A 73 24.91 1.66 6.04
N LEU A 74 24.26 2.78 5.81
CA LEU A 74 24.96 4.06 5.67
C LEU A 74 25.61 4.46 7.01
N LEU A 75 24.89 4.38 8.11
CA LEU A 75 25.41 4.78 9.42
C LEU A 75 26.55 3.88 9.91
N LEU A 76 26.50 2.58 9.64
CA LEU A 76 27.53 1.62 10.07
C LEU A 76 28.76 1.59 9.15
N ARG A 77 28.55 1.61 7.82
CA ARG A 77 29.62 1.39 6.84
C ARG A 77 30.20 2.68 6.27
N ASN A 78 29.35 3.66 5.96
CA ASN A 78 29.78 4.93 5.38
C ASN A 78 29.90 6.05 6.43
N LYS A 79 29.97 5.71 7.69
CA LYS A 79 30.08 6.57 8.89
C LYS A 79 30.10 8.07 8.56
N PRO A 80 28.98 8.80 8.72
CA PRO A 80 28.99 10.26 8.54
C PRO A 80 29.83 10.90 9.63
N ASP A 81 30.37 12.10 9.38
CA ASP A 81 31.15 12.83 10.37
C ASP A 81 30.30 13.25 11.56
N VAL A 82 29.00 13.49 11.34
CA VAL A 82 28.02 13.74 12.41
C VAL A 82 26.62 13.29 12.02
N ILE A 83 25.89 12.73 12.99
CA ILE A 83 24.47 12.42 12.90
C ILE A 83 23.69 13.62 13.46
N VAL A 84 22.81 14.19 12.65
CA VAL A 84 21.82 15.18 13.09
C VAL A 84 20.49 14.45 13.27
N ASN A 85 20.17 14.09 14.50
CA ASN A 85 18.93 13.41 14.82
C ASN A 85 17.81 14.42 15.04
N VAL A 86 16.80 14.39 14.15
CA VAL A 86 15.66 15.30 14.19
C VAL A 86 14.52 14.66 14.99
N LEU A 87 14.18 15.30 16.13
CA LEU A 87 13.10 14.88 17.01
C LEU A 87 11.91 15.81 16.90
N ASP A 88 10.73 15.24 17.01
CA ASP A 88 9.49 15.98 17.19
C ASP A 88 9.30 16.30 18.69
N ALA A 89 9.34 17.59 19.05
CA ALA A 89 9.16 18.05 20.42
C ALA A 89 7.75 17.77 20.96
N THR A 90 6.74 17.66 20.10
CA THR A 90 5.36 17.36 20.50
C THR A 90 5.17 15.89 20.86
N ASN A 91 6.04 15.00 20.32
CA ASN A 91 6.04 13.55 20.55
C ASN A 91 7.46 13.04 20.90
N ILE A 92 8.11 13.69 21.86
CA ILE A 92 9.50 13.46 22.17
C ILE A 92 9.78 12.03 22.66
N GLU A 93 8.89 11.43 23.46
CA GLU A 93 9.05 10.06 24.00
C GLU A 93 9.26 9.05 22.89
N ARG A 94 8.45 9.13 21.85
CA ARG A 94 8.58 8.25 20.69
C ARG A 94 9.86 8.50 19.89
N SER A 95 10.21 9.76 19.72
CA SER A 95 11.39 10.17 18.95
C SER A 95 12.68 9.74 19.64
N LEU A 96 12.70 9.70 20.96
CA LEU A 96 13.84 9.26 21.76
C LEU A 96 14.15 7.75 21.63
N TYR A 97 13.18 6.92 21.25
CA TYR A 97 13.41 5.49 21.03
C TYR A 97 14.48 5.23 19.96
N LEU A 98 14.40 5.93 18.83
CA LEU A 98 15.43 5.88 17.80
C LEU A 98 16.74 6.52 18.28
N SER A 99 16.67 7.61 19.05
CA SER A 99 17.85 8.31 19.56
C SER A 99 18.71 7.39 20.44
N LEU A 100 18.11 6.56 21.30
CA LEU A 100 18.86 5.61 22.11
C LEU A 100 19.61 4.57 21.27
N GLN A 101 19.02 4.13 20.15
CA GLN A 101 19.70 3.21 19.22
C GLN A 101 20.83 3.90 18.44
N LEU A 102 20.67 5.20 18.08
CA LEU A 102 21.71 5.98 17.42
C LEU A 102 22.91 6.23 18.36
N ILE A 103 22.67 6.43 19.64
CA ILE A 103 23.73 6.55 20.66
C ILE A 103 24.58 5.28 20.73
N GLU A 104 23.96 4.10 20.60
CA GLU A 104 24.67 2.82 20.58
C GLU A 104 25.63 2.66 19.39
N LEU A 105 25.48 3.48 18.30
CA LEU A 105 26.39 3.46 17.15
C LEU A 105 27.75 4.11 17.44
N ASN A 106 27.87 4.87 18.54
CA ASN A 106 29.10 5.54 18.93
C ASN A 106 29.68 6.44 17.81
N THR A 107 28.83 7.25 17.19
CA THR A 107 29.17 8.25 16.15
C THR A 107 28.86 9.63 16.68
N PRO A 108 29.65 10.70 16.35
CA PRO A 108 29.33 12.06 16.73
C PRO A 108 27.88 12.41 16.38
N MET A 109 27.16 13.01 17.33
CA MET A 109 25.71 13.21 17.17
C MET A 109 25.27 14.51 17.82
N VAL A 110 24.28 15.17 17.19
CA VAL A 110 23.54 16.30 17.77
C VAL A 110 22.03 16.03 17.61
N ILE A 111 21.24 16.55 18.54
CA ILE A 111 19.79 16.46 18.50
C ILE A 111 19.21 17.80 18.04
N ALA A 112 18.44 17.78 16.97
CA ALA A 112 17.63 18.90 16.50
C ALA A 112 16.19 18.70 17.00
N LEU A 113 15.81 19.39 18.07
CA LEU A 113 14.49 19.32 18.67
C LEU A 113 13.56 20.26 17.91
N ASN A 114 12.79 19.73 16.96
CA ASN A 114 11.95 20.46 16.03
C ASN A 114 10.52 20.63 16.54
N MET A 115 9.73 21.50 15.88
CA MET A 115 8.33 21.81 16.24
C MET A 115 8.19 22.48 17.62
N MET A 116 9.20 23.27 18.01
CA MET A 116 9.19 23.99 19.29
C MET A 116 8.09 25.05 19.37
N ASP A 117 7.69 25.62 18.24
CA ASP A 117 6.57 26.54 18.09
C ASP A 117 5.23 25.84 18.39
N GLU A 118 5.03 24.63 17.90
CA GLU A 118 3.82 23.84 18.16
C GLU A 118 3.74 23.41 19.63
N LEU A 119 4.86 22.99 20.21
CA LEU A 119 4.94 22.63 21.63
C LEU A 119 4.60 23.84 22.52
N GLN A 120 5.20 25.01 22.27
CA GLN A 120 4.94 26.24 23.02
C GLN A 120 3.48 26.74 22.84
N ALA A 121 2.96 26.68 21.60
CA ALA A 121 1.57 27.04 21.33
C ALA A 121 0.56 26.14 22.09
N SER A 122 0.93 24.90 22.37
CA SER A 122 0.12 23.99 23.19
C SER A 122 0.31 24.15 24.70
N GLY A 123 1.22 25.05 25.15
CA GLY A 123 1.54 25.29 26.55
C GLY A 123 2.55 24.31 27.16
N GLY A 124 3.19 23.46 26.33
CA GLY A 124 4.23 22.56 26.76
C GLY A 124 5.61 23.21 26.84
N SER A 125 6.52 22.63 27.62
CA SER A 125 7.91 23.04 27.68
C SER A 125 8.85 21.85 27.93
N ILE A 126 10.09 21.99 27.47
CA ILE A 126 11.13 20.98 27.66
C ILE A 126 12.34 21.67 28.28
N ASP A 127 12.87 21.10 29.37
CA ASP A 127 14.14 21.51 29.97
C ASP A 127 15.31 20.95 29.14
N ILE A 128 15.73 21.75 28.16
CA ILE A 128 16.77 21.41 27.20
C ILE A 128 18.11 21.13 27.90
N LYS A 129 18.45 21.92 28.93
CA LYS A 129 19.72 21.76 29.65
C LYS A 129 19.80 20.44 30.40
N THR A 130 18.73 20.06 31.09
CA THR A 130 18.67 18.78 31.79
C THR A 130 18.63 17.62 30.80
N LEU A 131 17.91 17.76 29.65
CA LEU A 131 17.88 16.76 28.59
C LEU A 131 19.26 16.55 27.96
N GLU A 132 19.98 17.63 27.63
CA GLU A 132 21.36 17.61 27.08
C GLU A 132 22.33 16.92 28.07
N LYS A 133 22.24 17.25 29.35
CA LYS A 133 23.05 16.66 30.39
C LYS A 133 22.80 15.16 30.57
N LYS A 134 21.53 14.73 30.51
CA LYS A 134 21.13 13.34 30.70
C LYS A 134 21.46 12.46 29.49
N LEU A 135 21.33 12.99 28.28
CA LEU A 135 21.66 12.28 27.04
C LEU A 135 23.14 12.38 26.67
N THR A 136 23.89 13.29 27.31
CA THR A 136 25.31 13.57 27.00
C THR A 136 25.57 14.02 25.55
N ILE A 137 24.54 14.55 24.90
CA ILE A 137 24.53 14.97 23.49
C ILE A 137 23.98 16.39 23.40
N PRO A 138 24.56 17.27 22.57
CA PRO A 138 24.01 18.60 22.34
C PRO A 138 22.58 18.55 21.84
N VAL A 139 21.65 19.28 22.48
CA VAL A 139 20.24 19.38 22.12
C VAL A 139 19.91 20.81 21.74
N ILE A 140 19.51 21.01 20.48
CA ILE A 140 19.27 22.34 19.93
C ILE A 140 17.79 22.47 19.57
N PRO A 141 17.05 23.41 20.19
CA PRO A 141 15.67 23.69 19.83
C PRO A 141 15.61 24.40 18.48
N ILE A 142 14.77 23.90 17.57
CA ILE A 142 14.60 24.47 16.25
C ILE A 142 13.13 24.57 15.86
N THR A 143 12.86 25.42 14.86
CA THR A 143 11.61 25.42 14.08
C THR A 143 12.00 25.40 12.61
N ALA A 144 11.98 24.21 11.99
CA ALA A 144 12.48 24.02 10.62
C ALA A 144 11.76 24.87 9.57
N ASN A 145 10.46 25.16 9.76
CA ASN A 145 9.66 25.97 8.84
C ASN A 145 10.10 27.44 8.81
N SER A 146 10.46 28.02 9.96
CA SER A 146 10.91 29.41 10.07
C SER A 146 12.43 29.58 10.04
N GLY A 147 13.18 28.48 10.20
CA GLY A 147 14.64 28.49 10.32
C GLY A 147 15.16 28.92 11.68
N ALA A 148 14.29 29.13 12.68
CA ALA A 148 14.72 29.50 14.03
C ALA A 148 15.58 28.38 14.64
N GLY A 149 16.73 28.75 15.24
CA GLY A 149 17.66 27.82 15.87
C GLY A 149 18.57 27.02 14.91
N VAL A 150 18.34 27.08 13.60
CA VAL A 150 19.08 26.25 12.61
C VAL A 150 20.55 26.67 12.51
N ASP A 151 20.88 27.94 12.67
CA ASP A 151 22.28 28.41 12.65
C ASP A 151 23.09 27.86 13.82
N GLU A 152 22.50 27.80 14.99
CA GLU A 152 23.10 27.20 16.18
C GLU A 152 23.27 25.67 15.99
N LEU A 153 22.27 25.01 15.39
CA LEU A 153 22.36 23.60 15.04
C LEU A 153 23.57 23.32 14.13
N ILE A 154 23.74 24.10 13.05
CA ILE A 154 24.87 23.95 12.12
C ILE A 154 26.20 24.14 12.87
N ARG A 155 26.29 25.16 13.71
CA ARG A 155 27.51 25.45 14.49
C ARG A 155 27.86 24.30 15.44
N ARG A 156 26.90 23.79 16.18
CA ARG A 156 27.07 22.67 17.11
C ARG A 156 27.39 21.38 16.39
N ALA A 157 26.72 21.07 15.27
CA ALA A 157 26.98 19.91 14.44
C ALA A 157 28.39 19.92 13.86
N LYS A 158 28.84 21.07 13.34
CA LYS A 158 30.20 21.27 12.84
C LYS A 158 31.24 21.04 13.93
N ASN A 159 31.04 21.63 15.11
CA ASN A 159 31.93 21.46 16.23
C ASN A 159 32.01 19.97 16.67
N ALA A 160 30.87 19.27 16.77
CA ALA A 160 30.85 17.86 17.13
C ALA A 160 31.58 16.98 16.09
N ALA A 161 31.48 17.31 14.80
CA ALA A 161 32.18 16.61 13.73
C ALA A 161 33.70 16.87 13.79
N GLU A 162 34.14 18.13 13.95
CA GLU A 162 35.55 18.51 13.98
C GLU A 162 36.28 18.01 15.23
N THR A 163 35.60 17.99 16.38
CA THR A 163 36.16 17.51 17.66
C THR A 163 35.99 16.00 17.88
N HIS A 164 35.30 15.31 16.96
CA HIS A 164 34.92 13.92 17.12
C HIS A 164 34.29 13.63 18.48
N GLN A 165 33.39 14.51 18.93
CA GLN A 165 32.69 14.38 20.21
C GLN A 165 31.73 13.20 20.17
N LEU A 166 32.16 12.06 20.73
CA LEU A 166 31.34 10.86 20.84
C LEU A 166 30.34 11.00 22.00
N PRO A 167 29.13 10.44 21.87
CA PRO A 167 28.22 10.29 23.00
C PRO A 167 28.88 9.50 24.14
N GLU A 168 28.69 9.93 25.38
CA GLU A 168 29.10 9.12 26.49
C GLU A 168 28.24 7.84 26.57
N ARG A 169 28.82 6.77 27.11
CA ARG A 169 28.12 5.51 27.24
C ARG A 169 26.96 5.66 28.23
N LEU A 170 25.73 5.69 27.74
CA LEU A 170 24.54 5.67 28.58
C LEU A 170 24.24 4.24 29.02
N ASP A 171 24.15 4.04 30.33
CA ASP A 171 23.69 2.77 30.88
C ASP A 171 22.21 2.85 31.22
N PHE A 172 21.39 2.55 30.21
CA PHE A 172 19.93 2.50 30.31
C PHE A 172 19.39 1.06 30.39
N CYS A 173 20.30 0.07 30.53
CA CYS A 173 19.89 -1.31 30.72
C CYS A 173 19.57 -1.58 32.19
N SER A 174 18.50 -2.32 32.41
CA SER A 174 18.11 -2.81 33.74
C SER A 174 17.51 -4.22 33.62
N GLY A 175 17.52 -4.95 34.73
CA GLY A 175 16.89 -6.25 34.82
C GLY A 175 17.47 -7.34 33.91
N PRO A 176 16.65 -8.29 33.45
CA PRO A 176 17.07 -9.43 32.62
C PRO A 176 17.72 -9.02 31.29
N ALA A 177 17.27 -7.93 30.68
CA ALA A 177 17.84 -7.41 29.44
C ALA A 177 19.30 -6.95 29.58
N HIS A 178 19.65 -6.39 30.74
CA HIS A 178 21.03 -6.03 31.05
C HIS A 178 21.96 -7.27 31.05
N VAL A 179 21.55 -8.34 31.73
CA VAL A 179 22.32 -9.58 31.77
C VAL A 179 22.54 -10.17 30.39
N ALA A 180 21.47 -10.28 29.58
CA ALA A 180 21.54 -10.83 28.25
C ALA A 180 22.45 -10.00 27.32
N ILE A 181 22.29 -8.66 27.31
CA ILE A 181 23.10 -7.76 26.46
C ILE A 181 24.59 -7.88 26.86
N HIS A 182 24.92 -7.87 28.15
CA HIS A 182 26.31 -7.97 28.60
C HIS A 182 26.94 -9.33 28.30
N SER A 183 26.23 -10.43 28.55
CA SER A 183 26.73 -11.79 28.29
C SER A 183 27.02 -11.99 26.80
N ILE A 184 26.09 -11.56 25.94
CA ILE A 184 26.27 -11.64 24.47
C ILE A 184 27.39 -10.69 24.01
N ALA A 185 27.48 -9.48 24.56
CA ALA A 185 28.56 -8.55 24.23
C ALA A 185 29.94 -9.15 24.53
N HIS A 186 30.14 -9.78 25.67
CA HIS A 186 31.39 -10.48 25.98
C HIS A 186 31.69 -11.61 25.00
N LEU A 187 30.69 -12.39 24.61
CA LEU A 187 30.85 -13.50 23.67
C LEU A 187 31.34 -13.02 22.28
N ILE A 188 30.77 -11.92 21.79
CA ILE A 188 31.02 -11.45 20.42
C ILE A 188 32.13 -10.39 20.32
N GLU A 189 32.66 -9.86 21.44
CA GLU A 189 33.64 -8.76 21.44
C GLU A 189 34.82 -8.95 20.48
N PRO A 190 35.49 -10.13 20.41
CA PRO A 190 36.63 -10.30 19.51
C PRO A 190 36.25 -10.14 18.03
N LYS A 191 35.09 -10.63 17.63
CA LYS A 191 34.60 -10.57 16.22
C LYS A 191 34.12 -9.17 15.86
N VAL A 192 33.38 -8.53 16.75
CA VAL A 192 32.87 -7.16 16.58
C VAL A 192 34.03 -6.17 16.46
N ARG A 193 35.06 -6.31 17.32
CA ARG A 193 36.27 -5.47 17.26
C ARG A 193 37.03 -5.64 15.95
N LYS A 194 37.14 -6.88 15.42
CA LYS A 194 37.78 -7.17 14.14
C LYS A 194 37.04 -6.53 12.96
N LYS A 195 35.70 -6.46 13.00
CA LYS A 195 34.86 -5.86 11.94
C LYS A 195 34.63 -4.36 12.14
N GLY A 196 35.09 -3.75 13.24
CA GLY A 196 34.95 -2.32 13.53
C GLY A 196 33.50 -1.90 13.82
N LEU A 197 32.64 -2.80 14.27
CA LEU A 197 31.24 -2.57 14.60
C LEU A 197 31.07 -2.11 16.05
N PRO A 198 29.98 -1.39 16.39
CA PRO A 198 29.66 -1.01 17.77
C PRO A 198 29.21 -2.23 18.59
N LEU A 199 29.87 -2.49 19.71
CA LEU A 199 29.68 -3.73 20.47
C LEU A 199 28.27 -3.88 21.04
N ARG A 200 27.77 -2.84 21.72
CA ARG A 200 26.45 -2.87 22.36
C ARG A 200 25.32 -2.96 21.33
N PHE A 201 25.41 -2.18 20.27
CA PHE A 201 24.47 -2.26 19.14
C PHE A 201 24.43 -3.69 18.57
N SER A 202 25.60 -4.30 18.36
CA SER A 202 25.68 -5.66 17.82
C SER A 202 25.06 -6.69 18.76
N ALA A 203 25.31 -6.59 20.07
CA ALA A 203 24.70 -7.50 21.05
C ALA A 203 23.18 -7.36 21.08
N THR A 204 22.67 -6.13 21.10
CA THR A 204 21.23 -5.87 21.09
C THR A 204 20.55 -6.40 19.83
N LYS A 205 21.17 -6.22 18.66
CA LYS A 205 20.63 -6.72 17.38
C LYS A 205 20.65 -8.24 17.25
N LEU A 206 21.63 -8.91 17.85
CA LEU A 206 21.64 -10.38 17.91
C LEU A 206 20.52 -10.93 18.80
N ILE A 207 20.18 -10.24 19.90
CA ILE A 207 18.99 -10.59 20.70
C ILE A 207 17.72 -10.42 19.86
N GLU A 208 17.60 -9.33 19.09
CA GLU A 208 16.47 -9.11 18.18
C GLU A 208 16.38 -10.16 17.04
N GLY A 209 17.44 -10.96 16.81
CA GLY A 209 17.49 -11.99 15.77
C GLY A 209 17.89 -11.47 14.39
N ASP A 210 18.83 -10.54 14.34
CA ASP A 210 19.32 -9.95 13.08
C ASP A 210 20.20 -10.94 12.31
N ASP A 211 19.61 -11.61 11.31
CA ASP A 211 20.29 -12.58 10.43
C ASP A 211 21.44 -11.95 9.61
N LEU A 212 21.31 -10.66 9.25
CA LEU A 212 22.34 -9.98 8.48
C LEU A 212 23.61 -9.81 9.32
N LEU A 213 23.44 -9.43 10.58
CA LEU A 213 24.56 -9.28 11.51
C LEU A 213 25.15 -10.62 11.91
N THR A 214 24.33 -11.66 12.08
CA THR A 214 24.77 -13.04 12.35
C THR A 214 25.72 -13.53 11.25
N LYS A 215 25.37 -13.30 9.99
CA LYS A 215 26.22 -13.64 8.84
C LYS A 215 27.47 -12.77 8.76
N GLU A 216 27.35 -11.46 9.02
CA GLU A 216 28.49 -10.53 8.97
C GLU A 216 29.55 -10.82 10.03
N LEU A 217 29.14 -11.24 11.22
CA LEU A 217 30.04 -11.64 12.30
C LEU A 217 30.57 -13.08 12.16
N GLU A 218 30.10 -13.82 11.16
CA GLU A 218 30.53 -15.21 10.91
C GLU A 218 30.41 -16.05 12.20
N LEU A 219 29.22 -15.99 12.86
CA LEU A 219 28.98 -16.72 14.10
C LEU A 219 28.90 -18.23 13.82
N THR A 220 29.60 -19.01 14.64
CA THR A 220 29.54 -20.47 14.61
C THR A 220 28.20 -20.98 15.16
N GLU A 221 27.81 -22.20 14.84
CA GLU A 221 26.59 -22.82 15.37
C GLU A 221 26.56 -22.80 16.91
N ASN A 222 27.70 -23.13 17.56
CA ASN A 222 27.80 -23.11 19.03
C ASN A 222 27.60 -21.69 19.61
N GLU A 223 28.13 -20.64 18.96
CA GLU A 223 27.90 -19.26 19.41
C GLU A 223 26.42 -18.85 19.23
N GLN A 224 25.78 -19.29 18.15
CA GLN A 224 24.36 -19.05 17.91
C GLN A 224 23.50 -19.78 18.97
N ASP A 225 23.84 -21.00 19.33
CA ASP A 225 23.16 -21.76 20.39
C ASP A 225 23.29 -21.08 21.75
N ILE A 226 24.49 -20.57 22.09
CA ILE A 226 24.73 -19.82 23.33
C ILE A 226 23.88 -18.52 23.35
N ILE A 227 23.82 -17.78 22.22
CA ILE A 227 22.98 -16.59 22.09
C ILE A 227 21.52 -16.98 22.27
N GLY A 228 21.08 -18.07 21.62
CA GLY A 228 19.73 -18.60 21.75
C GLY A 228 19.35 -18.93 23.21
N HIS A 229 20.28 -19.47 23.96
CA HIS A 229 20.08 -19.74 25.39
C HIS A 229 19.85 -18.45 26.18
N PHE A 230 20.70 -17.42 26.01
CA PHE A 230 20.51 -16.12 26.68
C PHE A 230 19.21 -15.43 26.29
N VAL A 231 18.77 -15.58 25.02
CA VAL A 231 17.48 -15.06 24.56
C VAL A 231 16.32 -15.79 25.26
N THR A 232 16.36 -17.12 25.34
CA THR A 232 15.34 -17.92 26.05
C THR A 232 15.28 -17.58 27.54
N GLU A 233 16.43 -17.36 28.18
CA GLU A 233 16.50 -16.93 29.59
C GLU A 233 15.89 -15.53 29.77
N LEU A 234 16.17 -14.60 28.83
CA LEU A 234 15.57 -13.26 28.82
C LEU A 234 14.05 -13.32 28.71
N GLU A 235 13.53 -14.08 27.74
CA GLU A 235 12.10 -14.22 27.52
C GLU A 235 11.37 -14.86 28.72
N SER A 236 11.99 -15.86 29.32
CA SER A 236 11.46 -16.52 30.54
C SER A 236 11.46 -15.59 31.75
N ALA A 237 12.52 -14.78 31.92
CA ALA A 237 12.65 -13.88 33.06
C ALA A 237 11.80 -12.61 32.92
N ALA A 238 11.53 -12.17 31.67
CA ALA A 238 10.72 -10.99 31.37
C ALA A 238 9.23 -11.34 31.20
N ASP A 239 8.85 -12.62 31.10
CA ASP A 239 7.50 -13.11 30.79
C ASP A 239 6.92 -12.48 29.51
N THR A 240 7.80 -12.25 28.52
CA THR A 240 7.45 -11.63 27.23
C THR A 240 8.48 -12.02 26.16
N ASP A 241 8.18 -11.74 24.88
CA ASP A 241 9.14 -11.96 23.81
C ASP A 241 10.35 -11.02 23.89
N LYS A 242 11.46 -11.42 23.27
CA LYS A 242 12.74 -10.69 23.27
C LYS A 242 12.63 -9.25 22.77
N GLU A 243 11.79 -9.00 21.79
CA GLU A 243 11.60 -7.67 21.18
C GLU A 243 10.85 -6.75 22.15
N ALA A 244 9.80 -7.25 22.77
CA ALA A 244 9.05 -6.51 23.78
C ALA A 244 9.91 -6.24 25.04
N ALA A 245 10.72 -7.20 25.49
CA ALA A 245 11.62 -7.00 26.64
C ALA A 245 12.64 -5.87 26.39
N LEU A 246 13.23 -5.82 25.18
CA LEU A 246 14.15 -4.73 24.81
C LEU A 246 13.44 -3.39 24.61
N ALA A 247 12.22 -3.41 24.09
CA ALA A 247 11.41 -2.20 23.95
C ALA A 247 11.01 -1.63 25.30
N ASP A 248 10.55 -2.48 26.24
CA ASP A 248 10.16 -2.10 27.58
C ASP A 248 11.34 -1.48 28.36
N MET A 249 12.52 -2.07 28.25
CA MET A 249 13.76 -1.51 28.84
C MET A 249 14.03 -0.08 28.33
N ARG A 250 13.91 0.17 27.01
CA ARG A 250 14.14 1.50 26.43
C ARG A 250 13.04 2.48 26.84
N TYR A 251 11.77 2.07 26.80
CA TYR A 251 10.65 2.93 27.18
C TYR A 251 10.66 3.29 28.65
N THR A 252 11.03 2.37 29.55
CA THR A 252 11.20 2.67 30.98
C THR A 252 12.22 3.79 31.21
N TYR A 253 13.36 3.75 30.50
CA TYR A 253 14.34 4.82 30.58
C TYR A 253 13.82 6.14 30.01
N ILE A 254 13.14 6.09 28.87
CA ILE A 254 12.55 7.28 28.21
C ILE A 254 11.49 7.92 29.12
N GLU A 255 10.64 7.13 29.76
CA GLU A 255 9.61 7.61 30.68
C GLU A 255 10.23 8.35 31.88
N VAL A 256 11.26 7.79 32.49
CA VAL A 256 11.99 8.44 33.58
C VAL A 256 12.67 9.74 33.10
N LEU A 257 13.27 9.72 31.90
CA LEU A 257 13.90 10.91 31.31
C LEU A 257 12.86 12.00 31.05
N CYS A 258 11.75 11.67 30.40
CA CYS A 258 10.70 12.61 30.04
C CYS A 258 9.94 13.15 31.26
N SER A 259 9.71 12.33 32.30
CA SER A 259 9.10 12.80 33.54
C SER A 259 9.90 13.92 34.24
N GLN A 260 11.22 13.96 34.03
CA GLN A 260 12.15 14.93 34.62
C GLN A 260 12.42 16.15 33.73
N THR A 261 12.18 16.04 32.43
CA THR A 261 12.58 17.06 31.44
C THR A 261 11.44 17.66 30.65
N VAL A 262 10.29 16.98 30.56
CA VAL A 262 9.17 17.39 29.73
C VAL A 262 7.99 17.80 30.60
N HIS A 263 7.59 19.05 30.51
CA HIS A 263 6.33 19.53 31.06
C HIS A 263 5.27 19.43 29.97
N LYS A 264 4.46 18.34 30.02
CA LYS A 264 3.34 18.18 29.09
C LYS A 264 2.28 19.23 29.40
N PRO A 265 1.72 19.90 28.40
CA PRO A 265 0.53 20.69 28.61
C PRO A 265 -0.60 19.77 29.08
N ASP A 266 -1.56 20.35 29.81
CA ASP A 266 -2.85 19.66 30.00
C ASP A 266 -3.36 19.19 28.64
N GLU A 267 -3.80 17.92 28.55
CA GLU A 267 -4.25 17.31 27.30
C GLU A 267 -5.13 18.27 26.52
N SER A 268 -4.74 18.57 25.28
CA SER A 268 -5.50 19.51 24.45
C SER A 268 -6.95 19.01 24.28
N VAL A 269 -7.90 19.94 24.17
CA VAL A 269 -9.32 19.59 23.94
C VAL A 269 -9.48 18.68 22.72
N ALA A 270 -8.62 18.85 21.70
CA ALA A 270 -8.57 18.01 20.51
C ALA A 270 -8.12 16.58 20.84
N GLN A 271 -7.13 16.42 21.70
CA GLN A 271 -6.61 15.11 22.13
C GLN A 271 -7.65 14.37 23.00
N LYS A 272 -8.29 15.07 23.95
CA LYS A 272 -9.41 14.51 24.74
C LYS A 272 -10.58 14.05 23.86
N ARG A 273 -10.90 14.82 22.80
CA ARG A 273 -11.92 14.43 21.80
C ARG A 273 -11.48 13.18 21.02
N SER A 274 -10.22 13.13 20.57
CA SER A 274 -9.69 11.97 19.85
C SER A 274 -9.76 10.71 20.68
N VAL A 275 -9.29 10.74 21.92
CA VAL A 275 -9.36 9.60 22.86
C VAL A 275 -10.81 9.16 23.10
N LYS A 276 -11.74 10.12 23.27
CA LYS A 276 -13.17 9.80 23.43
C LYS A 276 -13.76 9.14 22.17
N MET A 277 -13.41 9.59 20.98
CA MET A 277 -13.85 8.99 19.71
C MET A 277 -13.23 7.61 19.52
N ASP A 278 -11.94 7.44 19.83
CA ASP A 278 -11.23 6.18 19.69
C ASP A 278 -11.84 5.09 20.58
N ARG A 279 -12.38 5.44 21.76
CA ARG A 279 -13.09 4.50 22.62
C ARG A 279 -14.26 3.78 21.91
N TYR A 280 -14.90 4.43 20.93
CA TYR A 280 -15.97 3.83 20.13
C TYR A 280 -15.44 3.22 18.83
N LEU A 281 -14.57 3.92 18.13
CA LEU A 281 -14.09 3.53 16.80
C LEU A 281 -13.07 2.40 16.82
N THR A 282 -12.36 2.21 17.92
CA THR A 282 -11.42 1.07 18.12
C THR A 282 -11.95 0.00 19.06
N ASN A 283 -13.22 0.09 19.46
CA ASN A 283 -13.86 -0.89 20.34
C ASN A 283 -13.95 -2.25 19.64
N LYS A 284 -13.60 -3.31 20.35
CA LYS A 284 -13.57 -4.70 19.84
C LYS A 284 -14.89 -5.15 19.17
N TYR A 285 -16.04 -4.64 19.60
CA TYR A 285 -17.36 -5.02 19.10
C TYR A 285 -17.96 -3.98 18.15
N LEU A 286 -17.71 -2.68 18.37
CA LEU A 286 -18.33 -1.59 17.62
C LEU A 286 -17.51 -1.17 16.39
N ALA A 287 -16.21 -1.40 16.37
CA ALA A 287 -15.35 -0.95 15.29
C ALA A 287 -15.76 -1.51 13.91
N ILE A 288 -16.04 -2.82 13.82
CA ILE A 288 -16.43 -3.47 12.57
C ILE A 288 -17.81 -2.99 12.08
N PRO A 289 -18.89 -2.96 12.91
CA PRO A 289 -20.18 -2.42 12.49
C PRO A 289 -20.13 -0.95 12.05
N ILE A 290 -19.43 -0.08 12.79
CA ILE A 290 -19.27 1.34 12.43
C ILE A 290 -18.52 1.45 11.09
N PHE A 291 -17.47 0.66 10.93
CA PHE A 291 -16.70 0.60 9.70
C PHE A 291 -17.56 0.19 8.50
N LEU A 292 -18.33 -0.88 8.62
CA LEU A 292 -19.23 -1.35 7.55
C LEU A 292 -20.27 -0.29 7.19
N LEU A 293 -20.83 0.40 8.19
CA LEU A 293 -21.77 1.50 7.97
C LEU A 293 -21.12 2.68 7.23
N THR A 294 -19.90 3.06 7.65
CA THR A 294 -19.14 4.13 6.99
C THR A 294 -18.85 3.79 5.55
N MET A 295 -18.37 2.56 5.27
CA MET A 295 -18.07 2.11 3.91
C MET A 295 -19.33 1.97 3.06
N PHE A 296 -20.41 1.45 3.63
CA PHE A 296 -21.70 1.42 2.94
C PHE A 296 -22.14 2.83 2.53
N THR A 297 -22.03 3.79 3.43
CA THR A 297 -22.39 5.19 3.14
C THR A 297 -21.51 5.78 2.04
N VAL A 298 -20.19 5.54 2.09
CA VAL A 298 -19.25 5.99 1.07
C VAL A 298 -19.58 5.37 -0.29
N PHE A 299 -19.81 4.07 -0.35
CA PHE A 299 -20.13 3.40 -1.60
C PHE A 299 -21.50 3.81 -2.15
N TRP A 300 -22.50 3.93 -1.30
CA TRP A 300 -23.83 4.40 -1.70
C TRP A 300 -23.76 5.82 -2.28
N LEU A 301 -23.08 6.76 -1.61
CA LEU A 301 -22.90 8.11 -2.15
C LEU A 301 -22.11 8.13 -3.45
N THR A 302 -21.11 7.25 -3.57
CA THR A 302 -20.24 7.19 -4.77
C THR A 302 -20.95 6.57 -5.97
N PHE A 303 -21.65 5.44 -5.79
CA PHE A 303 -22.16 4.66 -6.92
C PHE A 303 -23.61 4.92 -7.24
N ASP A 304 -24.44 5.30 -6.25
CA ASP A 304 -25.89 5.48 -6.46
C ASP A 304 -26.33 6.95 -6.48
N VAL A 305 -25.62 7.84 -5.79
CA VAL A 305 -26.10 9.23 -5.64
C VAL A 305 -25.24 10.19 -6.47
N ILE A 306 -24.01 10.48 -6.04
CA ILE A 306 -23.20 11.55 -6.64
C ILE A 306 -22.51 11.06 -7.93
N GLY A 307 -21.84 9.91 -7.86
CA GLY A 307 -21.06 9.39 -8.97
C GLY A 307 -21.96 8.95 -10.12
N ALA A 308 -23.10 8.32 -9.83
CA ALA A 308 -24.06 7.91 -10.85
C ALA A 308 -24.61 9.11 -11.64
N GLU A 309 -25.09 10.14 -10.97
CA GLU A 309 -25.66 11.32 -11.62
C GLU A 309 -24.62 12.07 -12.47
N LEU A 310 -23.40 12.23 -11.96
CA LEU A 310 -22.32 12.86 -12.70
C LEU A 310 -21.86 12.01 -13.89
N SER A 311 -21.87 10.67 -13.76
CA SER A 311 -21.53 9.75 -14.84
C SER A 311 -22.60 9.78 -15.93
N ASN A 312 -23.89 9.77 -15.57
CA ASN A 312 -25.00 9.89 -16.53
C ASN A 312 -24.91 11.21 -17.31
N LEU A 313 -24.61 12.31 -16.65
CA LEU A 313 -24.43 13.61 -17.31
C LEU A 313 -23.27 13.60 -18.30
N LEU A 314 -22.14 12.97 -17.92
CA LEU A 314 -20.97 12.85 -18.80
C LEU A 314 -21.26 11.91 -19.98
N GLU A 315 -21.99 10.82 -19.75
CA GLU A 315 -22.40 9.87 -20.79
C GLU A 315 -23.28 10.52 -21.84
N LEU A 316 -24.26 11.34 -21.42
CA LEU A 316 -25.06 12.15 -22.33
C LEU A 316 -24.18 13.10 -23.18
N GLY A 317 -23.17 13.71 -22.58
CA GLY A 317 -22.22 14.56 -23.30
C GLY A 317 -21.37 13.76 -24.30
N ILE A 318 -20.88 12.57 -23.92
CA ILE A 318 -20.12 11.68 -24.81
C ILE A 318 -21.01 11.21 -25.98
N ALA A 319 -22.24 10.78 -25.69
CA ALA A 319 -23.20 10.36 -26.72
C ALA A 319 -23.45 11.48 -27.73
N ALA A 320 -23.73 12.71 -27.29
CA ALA A 320 -23.94 13.85 -28.18
C ALA A 320 -22.72 14.14 -29.09
N VAL A 321 -21.50 13.99 -28.55
CA VAL A 321 -20.27 14.16 -29.34
C VAL A 321 -20.09 13.01 -30.33
N THR A 322 -20.42 11.79 -29.92
CA THR A 322 -20.38 10.60 -30.80
C THR A 322 -21.37 10.71 -31.94
N ASP A 323 -22.61 11.11 -31.66
CA ASP A 323 -23.66 11.32 -32.66
C ASP A 323 -23.28 12.44 -33.68
N ALA A 324 -22.68 13.52 -33.16
CA ALA A 324 -22.19 14.60 -34.04
C ALA A 324 -21.02 14.13 -34.92
N ALA A 325 -20.13 13.30 -34.39
CA ALA A 325 -19.03 12.71 -35.15
C ALA A 325 -19.55 11.72 -36.21
N ASP A 326 -20.51 10.88 -35.85
CA ASP A 326 -21.19 9.93 -36.76
C ASP A 326 -21.86 10.65 -37.93
N ALA A 327 -22.67 11.67 -37.65
CA ALA A 327 -23.30 12.51 -38.66
C ALA A 327 -22.27 13.21 -39.58
N GLY A 328 -21.16 13.70 -38.99
CA GLY A 328 -20.07 14.34 -39.74
C GLY A 328 -19.34 13.37 -40.67
N LEU A 329 -19.01 12.16 -40.20
CA LEU A 329 -18.34 11.12 -40.98
C LEU A 329 -19.25 10.59 -42.10
N THR A 330 -20.54 10.43 -41.82
CA THR A 330 -21.56 10.03 -42.80
C THR A 330 -21.71 11.10 -43.88
N ALA A 331 -21.79 12.38 -43.52
CA ALA A 331 -21.87 13.51 -44.50
C ALA A 331 -20.60 13.62 -45.36
N ALA A 332 -19.43 13.25 -44.81
CA ALA A 332 -18.16 13.23 -45.53
C ALA A 332 -17.97 11.98 -46.40
N ASN A 333 -18.94 11.05 -46.46
CA ASN A 333 -18.86 9.77 -47.17
C ASN A 333 -17.57 8.97 -46.86
N VAL A 334 -17.19 8.91 -45.58
CA VAL A 334 -16.01 8.15 -45.14
C VAL A 334 -16.27 6.66 -45.36
N SER A 335 -15.22 5.90 -45.76
CA SER A 335 -15.34 4.46 -45.98
C SER A 335 -15.77 3.71 -44.68
N ALA A 336 -16.63 2.70 -44.84
CA ALA A 336 -17.21 1.94 -43.72
C ALA A 336 -16.18 1.44 -42.67
N PRO A 337 -14.99 0.92 -43.07
CA PRO A 337 -13.98 0.49 -42.06
C PRO A 337 -13.42 1.65 -41.21
N ILE A 338 -13.20 2.83 -41.81
CA ILE A 338 -12.69 4.00 -41.09
C ILE A 338 -13.79 4.59 -40.22
N HIS A 339 -15.03 4.61 -40.70
CA HIS A 339 -16.18 5.05 -39.95
C HIS A 339 -16.36 4.20 -38.68
N SER A 340 -16.41 2.87 -38.81
CA SER A 340 -16.50 1.94 -37.67
C SER A 340 -15.29 2.03 -36.74
N LEU A 341 -14.06 2.21 -37.23
CA LEU A 341 -12.89 2.42 -36.38
C LEU A 341 -13.07 3.66 -35.49
N ILE A 342 -13.56 4.75 -36.03
CA ILE A 342 -13.71 6.01 -35.30
C ILE A 342 -14.87 5.89 -34.31
N ILE A 343 -16.04 5.44 -34.73
CA ILE A 343 -17.23 5.39 -33.86
C ILE A 343 -17.13 4.22 -32.87
N ASP A 344 -17.00 2.97 -33.38
CA ASP A 344 -17.03 1.79 -32.51
C ASP A 344 -15.70 1.55 -31.79
N GLY A 345 -14.57 1.77 -32.48
CA GLY A 345 -13.24 1.55 -31.90
C GLY A 345 -12.82 2.65 -30.95
N VAL A 346 -13.00 3.93 -31.34
CA VAL A 346 -12.47 5.06 -30.55
C VAL A 346 -13.56 5.65 -29.65
N PHE A 347 -14.66 6.15 -30.17
CA PHE A 347 -15.66 6.86 -29.37
C PHE A 347 -16.36 5.92 -28.37
N THR A 348 -16.81 4.75 -28.81
CA THR A 348 -17.46 3.78 -27.93
C THR A 348 -16.45 3.21 -26.92
N GLY A 349 -15.24 2.82 -27.37
CA GLY A 349 -14.22 2.24 -26.50
C GLY A 349 -13.66 3.20 -25.45
N VAL A 350 -13.35 4.45 -25.84
CA VAL A 350 -12.85 5.46 -24.90
C VAL A 350 -13.99 6.08 -24.09
N GLY A 351 -15.14 6.29 -24.73
CA GLY A 351 -16.33 6.86 -24.10
C GLY A 351 -16.82 6.06 -22.91
N SER A 352 -16.90 4.73 -23.06
CA SER A 352 -17.30 3.83 -21.97
C SER A 352 -16.39 3.92 -20.74
N VAL A 353 -15.11 4.19 -20.93
CA VAL A 353 -14.16 4.34 -19.83
C VAL A 353 -14.22 5.74 -19.21
N LEU A 354 -14.41 6.76 -20.03
CA LEU A 354 -14.55 8.14 -19.55
C LEU A 354 -15.83 8.33 -18.73
N SER A 355 -16.92 7.63 -19.06
CA SER A 355 -18.17 7.72 -18.31
C SER A 355 -18.02 7.33 -16.83
N PHE A 356 -17.04 6.49 -16.48
CA PHE A 356 -16.73 6.13 -15.09
C PHE A 356 -15.83 7.14 -14.36
N LEU A 357 -15.25 8.12 -15.05
CA LEU A 357 -14.34 9.09 -14.44
C LEU A 357 -14.97 9.83 -13.25
N PRO A 358 -16.22 10.35 -13.33
CA PRO A 358 -16.85 11.04 -12.20
C PRO A 358 -17.02 10.14 -10.98
N THR A 359 -17.44 8.89 -11.19
CA THR A 359 -17.58 7.90 -10.10
C THR A 359 -16.23 7.63 -9.44
N ILE A 360 -15.15 7.48 -10.21
CA ILE A 360 -13.80 7.25 -9.69
C ILE A 360 -13.31 8.48 -8.91
N VAL A 361 -13.53 9.68 -9.40
CA VAL A 361 -13.16 10.93 -8.74
C VAL A 361 -13.92 11.09 -7.41
N THR A 362 -15.21 10.79 -7.41
CA THR A 362 -16.06 10.80 -6.20
C THR A 362 -15.58 9.78 -5.16
N LEU A 363 -15.21 8.57 -5.60
CA LEU A 363 -14.63 7.55 -4.72
C LEU A 363 -13.33 8.05 -4.09
N PHE A 364 -12.44 8.63 -4.88
CA PHE A 364 -11.18 9.17 -4.37
C PHE A 364 -11.38 10.33 -3.40
N PHE A 365 -12.42 11.14 -3.62
CA PHE A 365 -12.78 12.20 -2.67
C PHE A 365 -13.09 11.64 -1.29
N PHE A 366 -13.99 10.65 -1.20
CA PHE A 366 -14.34 10.04 0.08
C PHE A 366 -13.19 9.26 0.70
N LEU A 367 -12.40 8.53 -0.09
CA LEU A 367 -11.24 7.81 0.42
C LEU A 367 -10.17 8.76 0.97
N SER A 368 -9.88 9.87 0.26
CA SER A 368 -8.96 10.90 0.75
C SER A 368 -9.46 11.54 2.04
N LEU A 369 -10.77 11.78 2.15
CA LEU A 369 -11.39 12.28 3.37
C LEU A 369 -11.20 11.32 4.55
N LEU A 370 -11.41 10.02 4.34
CA LEU A 370 -11.21 9.00 5.38
C LEU A 370 -9.72 8.84 5.76
N GLU A 371 -8.81 8.95 4.79
CA GLU A 371 -7.37 8.88 4.99
C GLU A 371 -6.87 10.09 5.78
N ASP A 372 -7.17 11.30 5.32
CA ASP A 372 -6.71 12.56 5.93
C ASP A 372 -7.30 12.77 7.33
N THR A 373 -8.51 12.30 7.61
CA THR A 373 -9.08 12.32 8.96
C THR A 373 -8.41 11.36 9.93
N GLY A 374 -7.58 10.42 9.45
CA GLY A 374 -6.94 9.39 10.25
C GLY A 374 -7.84 8.20 10.61
N TYR A 375 -9.05 8.10 10.01
CA TYR A 375 -9.97 6.99 10.25
C TYR A 375 -9.41 5.66 9.73
N MET A 376 -8.73 5.68 8.56
CA MET A 376 -8.14 4.48 7.96
C MET A 376 -7.05 3.84 8.85
N ALA A 377 -6.28 4.64 9.58
CA ALA A 377 -5.28 4.12 10.52
C ALA A 377 -5.92 3.32 11.67
N ARG A 378 -7.10 3.75 12.15
CA ARG A 378 -7.84 3.05 13.22
C ARG A 378 -8.38 1.71 12.76
N ILE A 379 -8.92 1.68 11.54
CA ILE A 379 -9.39 0.43 10.95
C ILE A 379 -8.24 -0.54 10.70
N ALA A 380 -7.11 -0.06 10.19
CA ALA A 380 -5.91 -0.86 10.03
C ALA A 380 -5.46 -1.46 11.37
N PHE A 381 -5.50 -0.67 12.47
CA PHE A 381 -5.19 -1.14 13.81
C PHE A 381 -6.15 -2.24 14.29
N VAL A 382 -7.47 -2.05 14.12
CA VAL A 382 -8.48 -3.05 14.52
C VAL A 382 -8.33 -4.35 13.72
N MET A 383 -8.04 -4.23 12.43
CA MET A 383 -7.92 -5.38 11.52
C MET A 383 -6.58 -6.11 11.62
N ASP A 384 -5.57 -5.52 12.26
CA ASP A 384 -4.22 -6.09 12.36
C ASP A 384 -4.22 -7.48 13.00
N MET A 385 -4.96 -7.67 14.08
CA MET A 385 -5.06 -8.97 14.77
C MET A 385 -5.63 -10.08 13.86
N LEU A 386 -6.56 -9.75 12.98
CA LEU A 386 -7.17 -10.72 12.05
C LEU A 386 -6.23 -11.01 10.87
N LEU A 387 -5.63 -9.97 10.29
CA LEU A 387 -4.77 -10.10 9.11
C LEU A 387 -3.43 -10.78 9.42
N ARG A 388 -2.88 -10.62 10.62
CA ARG A 388 -1.69 -11.37 11.06
C ARG A 388 -1.89 -12.89 10.99
N LYS A 389 -3.09 -13.39 11.24
CA LYS A 389 -3.38 -14.83 11.13
C LYS A 389 -3.15 -15.36 9.72
N ILE A 390 -3.46 -14.54 8.70
CA ILE A 390 -3.21 -14.87 7.30
C ILE A 390 -1.84 -14.40 6.80
N GLY A 391 -1.02 -13.83 7.69
CA GLY A 391 0.36 -13.42 7.40
C GLY A 391 0.51 -12.04 6.78
N LEU A 392 -0.46 -11.16 6.97
CA LEU A 392 -0.44 -9.76 6.53
C LEU A 392 -0.48 -8.79 7.71
N SER A 393 0.07 -7.59 7.53
CA SER A 393 -0.10 -6.50 8.49
C SER A 393 -1.48 -5.84 8.34
N GLY A 394 -1.96 -5.19 9.39
CA GLY A 394 -3.24 -4.48 9.39
C GLY A 394 -3.34 -3.40 8.32
N SER A 395 -2.24 -2.79 7.94
CA SER A 395 -2.17 -1.79 6.87
C SER A 395 -2.57 -2.35 5.49
N SER A 396 -2.41 -3.66 5.25
CA SER A 396 -2.85 -4.33 4.01
C SER A 396 -4.36 -4.32 3.83
N PHE A 397 -5.12 -4.12 4.92
CA PHE A 397 -6.58 -4.05 4.86
C PHE A 397 -7.10 -2.88 4.02
N VAL A 398 -6.43 -1.74 4.11
CA VAL A 398 -6.85 -0.51 3.41
C VAL A 398 -6.85 -0.69 1.89
N PRO A 399 -5.76 -1.14 1.24
CA PRO A 399 -5.78 -1.47 -0.18
C PRO A 399 -6.83 -2.52 -0.56
N MET A 400 -6.95 -3.61 0.21
CA MET A 400 -7.94 -4.65 -0.07
C MET A 400 -9.37 -4.12 -0.02
N LEU A 401 -9.67 -3.23 0.92
CA LEU A 401 -10.95 -2.57 1.02
C LEU A 401 -11.26 -1.68 -0.19
N ILE A 402 -10.30 -0.86 -0.61
CA ILE A 402 -10.41 -0.03 -1.81
C ILE A 402 -10.71 -0.91 -3.03
N GLY A 403 -10.22 -2.16 -3.03
CA GLY A 403 -10.47 -3.17 -4.06
C GLY A 403 -11.94 -3.49 -4.31
N PHE A 404 -12.82 -3.35 -3.31
CA PHE A 404 -14.28 -3.48 -3.51
C PHE A 404 -14.86 -2.34 -4.35
N GLY A 405 -14.25 -1.19 -4.35
CA GLY A 405 -14.62 -0.10 -5.26
C GLY A 405 -13.93 -0.24 -6.61
N CYS A 406 -12.60 -0.23 -6.64
CA CYS A 406 -11.80 -0.35 -7.86
C CYS A 406 -10.41 -0.94 -7.57
N SER A 407 -10.01 -1.97 -8.33
CA SER A 407 -8.71 -2.63 -8.16
C SER A 407 -7.52 -1.73 -8.53
N VAL A 408 -7.68 -0.77 -9.45
CA VAL A 408 -6.58 0.13 -9.87
C VAL A 408 -6.05 0.98 -8.71
N PRO A 409 -6.89 1.82 -8.04
CA PRO A 409 -6.43 2.59 -6.88
C PRO A 409 -6.00 1.69 -5.70
N ALA A 410 -6.64 0.54 -5.54
CA ALA A 410 -6.30 -0.42 -4.51
C ALA A 410 -4.85 -0.92 -4.65
N ILE A 411 -4.46 -1.36 -5.85
CA ILE A 411 -3.09 -1.79 -6.16
C ILE A 411 -2.10 -0.63 -5.97
N MET A 412 -2.45 0.58 -6.39
CA MET A 412 -1.61 1.76 -6.19
C MET A 412 -1.43 2.13 -4.72
N ALA A 413 -2.47 1.94 -3.89
CA ALA A 413 -2.41 2.21 -2.47
C ALA A 413 -1.44 1.27 -1.73
N THR A 414 -1.10 0.11 -2.30
CA THR A 414 -0.11 -0.80 -1.70
C THR A 414 1.29 -0.19 -1.56
N ARG A 415 1.59 0.94 -2.22
CA ARG A 415 2.84 1.69 -2.05
C ARG A 415 3.05 2.20 -0.63
N THR A 416 1.98 2.41 0.13
CA THR A 416 2.04 2.87 1.51
C THR A 416 2.44 1.77 2.49
N LEU A 417 2.50 0.52 2.03
CA LEU A 417 2.91 -0.62 2.85
C LEU A 417 4.42 -0.64 3.04
N ALA A 418 4.85 -0.66 4.29
CA ALA A 418 6.26 -0.65 4.66
C ALA A 418 6.99 -1.94 4.26
N SER A 419 6.30 -3.09 4.27
CA SER A 419 6.86 -4.39 3.91
C SER A 419 6.67 -4.67 2.42
N GLU A 420 7.78 -4.92 1.71
CA GLU A 420 7.74 -5.35 0.30
C GLU A 420 7.01 -6.69 0.13
N ARG A 421 7.15 -7.59 1.11
CA ARG A 421 6.45 -8.87 1.17
C ARG A 421 4.94 -8.65 1.26
N ASP A 422 4.47 -7.87 2.24
CA ASP A 422 3.04 -7.58 2.43
C ASP A 422 2.47 -6.84 1.22
N ARG A 423 3.24 -5.93 0.62
CA ARG A 423 2.89 -5.24 -0.62
C ARG A 423 2.62 -6.23 -1.75
N LYS A 424 3.54 -7.17 -2.02
CA LYS A 424 3.40 -8.17 -3.07
C LYS A 424 2.20 -9.08 -2.84
N ILE A 425 2.02 -9.60 -1.63
CA ILE A 425 0.87 -10.44 -1.29
C ILE A 425 -0.43 -9.66 -1.48
N THR A 426 -0.51 -8.42 -0.97
CA THR A 426 -1.71 -7.59 -1.09
C THR A 426 -2.06 -7.28 -2.55
N ILE A 427 -1.06 -7.05 -3.43
CA ILE A 427 -1.27 -6.87 -4.86
C ILE A 427 -1.92 -8.12 -5.48
N ILE A 428 -1.47 -9.32 -5.12
CA ILE A 428 -1.99 -10.60 -5.64
C ILE A 428 -3.42 -10.85 -5.15
N LEU A 429 -3.73 -10.48 -3.90
CA LEU A 429 -5.05 -10.75 -3.30
C LEU A 429 -6.12 -9.72 -3.69
N THR A 430 -5.74 -8.50 -4.00
CA THR A 430 -6.66 -7.39 -4.30
C THR A 430 -7.64 -7.72 -5.46
N PRO A 431 -7.26 -8.36 -6.57
CA PRO A 431 -8.18 -8.67 -7.67
C PRO A 431 -9.32 -9.64 -7.32
N PHE A 432 -9.20 -10.42 -6.25
CA PHE A 432 -10.27 -11.31 -5.78
C PHE A 432 -11.44 -10.54 -5.14
N MET A 433 -11.22 -9.26 -4.77
CA MET A 433 -12.31 -8.39 -4.30
C MET A 433 -13.24 -8.04 -5.46
N SER A 434 -14.55 -8.01 -5.17
CA SER A 434 -15.57 -7.63 -6.16
C SER A 434 -15.55 -6.12 -6.38
N CYS A 435 -14.93 -5.64 -7.46
CA CYS A 435 -15.00 -4.23 -7.82
C CYS A 435 -16.36 -3.87 -8.46
N SER A 436 -16.69 -2.56 -8.47
CA SER A 436 -17.96 -2.05 -8.99
C SER A 436 -18.24 -2.44 -10.45
N ALA A 437 -17.22 -2.53 -11.30
CA ALA A 437 -17.36 -2.93 -12.71
C ALA A 437 -17.83 -4.40 -12.90
N LYS A 438 -17.75 -5.24 -11.87
CA LYS A 438 -18.30 -6.61 -11.89
C LYS A 438 -19.81 -6.63 -11.59
N LEU A 439 -20.35 -5.60 -10.92
CA LEU A 439 -21.75 -5.56 -10.49
C LEU A 439 -22.77 -5.65 -11.64
N PRO A 440 -22.61 -4.98 -12.79
CA PRO A 440 -23.52 -5.16 -13.92
C PRO A 440 -23.60 -6.61 -14.38
N VAL A 441 -22.45 -7.31 -14.46
CA VAL A 441 -22.43 -8.75 -14.83
C VAL A 441 -23.23 -9.57 -13.84
N TYR A 442 -23.04 -9.35 -12.54
CA TYR A 442 -23.82 -10.04 -11.51
C TYR A 442 -25.30 -9.73 -11.61
N GLY A 443 -25.65 -8.44 -11.79
CA GLY A 443 -27.03 -7.98 -11.84
C GLY A 443 -27.84 -8.65 -12.94
N VAL A 444 -27.31 -8.67 -14.17
CA VAL A 444 -27.97 -9.25 -15.33
C VAL A 444 -28.17 -10.78 -15.18
N PHE A 445 -27.12 -11.50 -14.77
CA PHE A 445 -27.21 -12.95 -14.56
C PHE A 445 -28.12 -13.31 -13.38
N ILE A 446 -28.04 -12.58 -12.28
CA ILE A 446 -28.89 -12.82 -11.09
C ILE A 446 -30.35 -12.53 -11.43
N ALA A 447 -30.63 -11.48 -12.20
CA ALA A 447 -31.99 -11.18 -12.65
C ALA A 447 -32.57 -12.26 -13.57
N ALA A 448 -31.73 -12.85 -14.44
CA ALA A 448 -32.14 -13.86 -15.41
C ALA A 448 -32.38 -15.26 -14.76
N PHE A 449 -31.56 -15.66 -13.79
CA PHE A 449 -31.57 -17.03 -13.26
C PHE A 449 -32.00 -17.16 -11.79
N PHE A 450 -31.85 -16.09 -10.98
CA PHE A 450 -32.01 -16.13 -9.52
C PHE A 450 -32.95 -15.04 -9.01
N ALA A 451 -34.06 -14.79 -9.72
CA ALA A 451 -34.99 -13.70 -9.42
C ALA A 451 -35.52 -13.71 -7.97
N GLU A 452 -35.73 -14.90 -7.38
CA GLU A 452 -36.24 -15.04 -6.01
C GLU A 452 -35.12 -14.96 -4.94
N ASN A 453 -33.86 -15.27 -5.31
CA ASN A 453 -32.73 -15.40 -4.38
C ASN A 453 -31.60 -14.38 -4.66
N ARG A 454 -31.94 -13.20 -5.20
CA ARG A 454 -30.97 -12.18 -5.65
C ARG A 454 -29.94 -11.82 -4.60
N ALA A 455 -30.38 -11.50 -3.38
CA ALA A 455 -29.50 -11.09 -2.30
C ALA A 455 -28.57 -12.21 -1.82
N GLN A 456 -29.05 -13.47 -1.80
CA GLN A 456 -28.27 -14.61 -1.38
C GLN A 456 -27.14 -14.94 -2.36
N VAL A 457 -27.43 -14.89 -3.68
CA VAL A 457 -26.41 -15.13 -4.72
C VAL A 457 -25.39 -13.99 -4.74
N MET A 458 -25.84 -12.75 -4.58
CA MET A 458 -24.91 -11.60 -4.46
C MET A 458 -23.98 -11.78 -3.24
N MET A 459 -24.54 -12.13 -2.09
CA MET A 459 -23.76 -12.38 -0.87
C MET A 459 -22.79 -13.56 -1.04
N TYR A 460 -23.23 -14.63 -1.70
CA TYR A 460 -22.37 -15.76 -2.04
C TYR A 460 -21.14 -15.32 -2.86
N LEU A 461 -21.32 -14.52 -3.90
CA LEU A 461 -20.21 -14.02 -4.73
C LEU A 461 -19.20 -13.20 -3.90
N TYR A 462 -19.69 -12.28 -3.07
CA TYR A 462 -18.81 -11.47 -2.21
C TYR A 462 -18.04 -12.33 -1.20
N LEU A 463 -18.74 -13.26 -0.54
CA LEU A 463 -18.11 -14.16 0.44
C LEU A 463 -17.10 -15.11 -0.23
N THR A 464 -17.41 -15.59 -1.44
CA THR A 464 -16.48 -16.43 -2.22
C THR A 464 -15.19 -15.67 -2.56
N GLY A 465 -15.27 -14.41 -2.99
CA GLY A 465 -14.09 -13.58 -3.23
C GLY A 465 -13.22 -13.41 -1.99
N ILE A 466 -13.84 -13.11 -0.84
CA ILE A 466 -13.13 -12.97 0.45
C ILE A 466 -12.51 -14.31 0.87
N LEU A 467 -13.25 -15.39 0.79
CA LEU A 467 -12.76 -16.72 1.16
C LEU A 467 -11.56 -17.15 0.32
N ILE A 468 -11.64 -16.97 -1.00
CA ILE A 468 -10.53 -17.28 -1.92
C ILE A 468 -9.33 -16.41 -1.64
N ALA A 469 -9.52 -15.11 -1.32
CA ALA A 469 -8.42 -14.24 -0.93
C ALA A 469 -7.74 -14.72 0.36
N ILE A 470 -8.49 -15.14 1.38
CA ILE A 470 -7.94 -15.71 2.62
C ILE A 470 -7.16 -16.99 2.33
N LEU A 471 -7.74 -17.93 1.58
CA LEU A 471 -7.09 -19.19 1.22
C LEU A 471 -5.81 -18.94 0.41
N SER A 472 -5.87 -18.05 -0.58
CA SER A 472 -4.70 -17.63 -1.37
C SER A 472 -3.62 -16.98 -0.50
N GLY A 473 -4.00 -16.14 0.45
CA GLY A 473 -3.08 -15.52 1.40
C GLY A 473 -2.34 -16.55 2.26
N LEU A 474 -3.06 -17.55 2.77
CA LEU A 474 -2.49 -18.67 3.54
C LEU A 474 -1.54 -19.52 2.69
N LEU A 475 -1.92 -19.83 1.45
CA LEU A 475 -1.07 -20.57 0.51
C LEU A 475 0.21 -19.79 0.16
N LEU A 476 0.08 -18.51 -0.17
CA LEU A 476 1.22 -17.66 -0.50
C LEU A 476 2.17 -17.51 0.70
N LYS A 477 1.63 -17.39 1.93
CA LYS A 477 2.43 -17.38 3.16
C LYS A 477 3.20 -18.68 3.35
N ALA A 478 2.57 -19.83 3.10
CA ALA A 478 3.16 -21.14 3.34
C ALA A 478 4.24 -21.51 2.30
N PHE A 479 4.05 -21.17 1.02
CA PHE A 479 4.86 -21.70 -0.07
C PHE A 479 5.75 -20.68 -0.79
N VAL A 480 5.38 -19.39 -0.78
CA VAL A 480 6.05 -18.39 -1.63
C VAL A 480 6.74 -17.31 -0.81
N PHE A 481 6.09 -16.79 0.21
CA PHE A 481 6.55 -15.64 0.98
C PHE A 481 6.80 -16.02 2.44
N ASN A 482 7.96 -16.59 2.73
CA ASN A 482 8.40 -16.91 4.08
C ASN A 482 8.69 -15.63 4.89
N GLY A 483 8.47 -15.67 6.21
CA GLY A 483 8.77 -14.59 7.15
C GLY A 483 7.56 -14.14 7.98
N GLN A 484 7.83 -13.40 9.04
CA GLN A 484 6.82 -12.82 9.91
C GLN A 484 6.33 -11.48 9.34
N PRO A 485 5.04 -11.14 9.47
CA PRO A 485 4.56 -9.80 9.13
C PRO A 485 5.23 -8.76 10.03
N VAL A 486 5.57 -7.60 9.45
CA VAL A 486 6.14 -6.51 10.23
C VAL A 486 5.16 -6.08 11.31
N PRO A 487 5.59 -5.98 12.58
CA PRO A 487 4.72 -5.49 13.64
C PRO A 487 4.15 -4.11 13.29
N PHE A 488 2.83 -3.99 13.35
CA PHE A 488 2.15 -2.73 13.10
C PHE A 488 2.21 -1.86 14.35
N VAL A 489 3.34 -1.16 14.53
CA VAL A 489 3.52 -0.19 15.60
C VAL A 489 3.20 1.19 15.02
N MET A 490 1.93 1.60 15.06
CA MET A 490 1.51 2.92 14.61
C MET A 490 0.72 3.61 15.71
N GLU A 491 1.17 4.81 16.09
CA GLU A 491 0.33 5.71 16.86
C GLU A 491 -0.85 6.16 16.00
N LEU A 492 -2.03 6.18 16.61
CA LEU A 492 -3.20 6.70 15.95
C LEU A 492 -3.05 8.22 15.80
N PRO A 493 -2.97 8.78 14.59
CA PRO A 493 -2.83 10.21 14.39
C PRO A 493 -4.04 10.94 14.98
N ALA A 494 -3.86 12.15 15.51
CA ALA A 494 -4.99 12.96 15.96
C ALA A 494 -5.97 13.22 14.81
N TYR A 495 -7.28 13.23 15.10
CA TYR A 495 -8.28 13.57 14.08
C TYR A 495 -8.08 15.00 13.60
N ARG A 496 -7.92 15.17 12.31
CA ARG A 496 -7.77 16.46 11.64
C ARG A 496 -8.77 16.54 10.49
N LEU A 497 -9.43 17.69 10.36
CA LEU A 497 -10.23 17.95 9.18
C LEU A 497 -9.28 18.38 8.05
N PRO A 498 -9.32 17.72 6.90
CA PRO A 498 -8.46 18.07 5.78
C PRO A 498 -8.86 19.42 5.20
N THR A 499 -7.87 20.13 4.63
CA THR A 499 -8.14 21.41 3.94
C THR A 499 -8.68 21.13 2.54
N ALA A 500 -9.63 21.94 2.07
CA ALA A 500 -10.20 21.82 0.72
C ALA A 500 -9.12 21.85 -0.37
N ARG A 501 -8.03 22.60 -0.16
CA ARG A 501 -6.89 22.65 -1.08
C ARG A 501 -6.15 21.31 -1.16
N SER A 502 -5.92 20.65 -0.03
CA SER A 502 -5.27 19.33 0.01
C SER A 502 -6.10 18.29 -0.73
N ILE A 503 -7.39 18.19 -0.41
CA ILE A 503 -8.32 17.28 -1.08
C ILE A 503 -8.33 17.54 -2.60
N GLY A 504 -8.47 18.80 -3.03
CA GLY A 504 -8.52 19.16 -4.45
C GLY A 504 -7.24 18.78 -5.20
N LEU A 505 -6.06 18.96 -4.60
CA LEU A 505 -4.79 18.56 -5.20
C LEU A 505 -4.65 17.02 -5.30
N HIS A 506 -5.06 16.30 -4.26
CA HIS A 506 -5.05 14.84 -4.26
C HIS A 506 -6.01 14.27 -5.31
N MET A 507 -7.24 14.81 -5.40
CA MET A 507 -8.22 14.42 -6.42
C MET A 507 -7.69 14.67 -7.83
N TRP A 508 -7.14 15.86 -8.09
CA TRP A 508 -6.59 16.21 -9.41
C TRP A 508 -5.44 15.29 -9.82
N SER A 509 -4.52 15.02 -8.90
CA SER A 509 -3.40 14.10 -9.16
C SER A 509 -3.90 12.70 -9.54
N LYS A 510 -4.87 12.16 -8.79
CA LYS A 510 -5.46 10.83 -9.07
C LYS A 510 -6.27 10.81 -10.36
N ALA A 511 -7.08 11.85 -10.62
CA ALA A 511 -7.84 11.99 -11.87
C ALA A 511 -6.92 12.09 -13.09
N LYS A 512 -5.85 12.88 -13.00
CA LYS A 512 -4.85 13.01 -14.07
C LYS A 512 -4.15 11.68 -14.36
N ASP A 513 -3.75 10.96 -13.33
CA ASP A 513 -3.13 9.65 -13.47
C ASP A 513 -4.07 8.62 -14.12
N PHE A 514 -5.36 8.66 -13.78
CA PHE A 514 -6.38 7.82 -14.41
C PHE A 514 -6.59 8.17 -15.88
N LEU A 515 -6.79 9.45 -16.20
CA LEU A 515 -6.96 9.93 -17.58
C LEU A 515 -5.77 9.55 -18.47
N HIS A 516 -4.55 9.74 -17.98
CA HIS A 516 -3.35 9.37 -18.75
C HIS A 516 -3.32 7.87 -19.08
N ARG A 517 -3.77 6.99 -18.17
CA ARG A 517 -3.86 5.54 -18.42
C ARG A 517 -5.01 5.18 -19.33
N ALA A 518 -6.16 5.84 -19.17
CA ALA A 518 -7.31 5.64 -20.05
C ALA A 518 -6.94 5.94 -21.51
N PHE A 519 -6.31 7.08 -21.77
CA PHE A 519 -5.89 7.48 -23.11
C PHE A 519 -4.69 6.71 -23.68
N THR A 520 -3.89 6.02 -22.88
CA THR A 520 -2.74 5.26 -23.41
C THR A 520 -3.04 3.77 -23.54
N ILE A 521 -3.43 3.13 -22.44
CA ILE A 521 -3.52 1.66 -22.36
C ILE A 521 -4.88 1.18 -22.83
N ILE A 522 -5.96 1.82 -22.33
CA ILE A 522 -7.31 1.35 -22.62
C ILE A 522 -7.68 1.68 -24.07
N PHE A 523 -7.32 2.87 -24.54
CA PHE A 523 -7.49 3.26 -25.95
C PHE A 523 -6.84 2.25 -26.92
N LEU A 524 -5.57 1.87 -26.65
CA LEU A 524 -4.90 0.88 -27.49
C LEU A 524 -5.59 -0.49 -27.42
N ALA A 525 -6.00 -0.90 -26.21
CA ALA A 525 -6.72 -2.16 -26.03
C ALA A 525 -8.07 -2.16 -26.75
N SER A 526 -8.83 -1.04 -26.73
CA SER A 526 -10.10 -0.91 -27.45
C SER A 526 -9.93 -1.04 -28.96
N ILE A 527 -8.90 -0.41 -29.54
CA ILE A 527 -8.58 -0.56 -30.97
C ILE A 527 -8.25 -2.02 -31.33
N VAL A 528 -7.45 -2.69 -30.50
CA VAL A 528 -7.11 -4.10 -30.74
C VAL A 528 -8.34 -4.99 -30.69
N ILE A 529 -9.22 -4.80 -29.69
CA ILE A 529 -10.46 -5.57 -29.58
C ILE A 529 -11.38 -5.27 -30.76
N TRP A 530 -11.58 -3.99 -31.13
CA TRP A 530 -12.35 -3.62 -32.28
C TRP A 530 -11.82 -4.32 -33.55
N LEU A 531 -10.51 -4.32 -33.80
CA LEU A 531 -9.90 -5.00 -34.93
C LEU A 531 -10.21 -6.50 -34.94
N LEU A 532 -10.08 -7.16 -33.77
CA LEU A 532 -10.38 -8.58 -33.65
C LEU A 532 -11.87 -8.91 -33.82
N GLN A 533 -12.76 -7.99 -33.46
CA GLN A 533 -14.22 -8.15 -33.62
C GLN A 533 -14.71 -7.86 -35.04
N SER A 534 -14.09 -6.88 -35.72
CA SER A 534 -14.57 -6.38 -37.01
C SER A 534 -13.98 -7.12 -38.22
N PHE A 535 -12.89 -7.87 -38.04
CA PHE A 535 -12.21 -8.54 -39.17
C PHE A 535 -12.11 -10.04 -38.98
N ASP A 536 -12.11 -10.75 -40.11
CA ASP A 536 -11.77 -12.17 -40.20
C ASP A 536 -10.25 -12.37 -40.33
N THR A 537 -9.78 -13.62 -40.36
CA THR A 537 -8.36 -13.98 -40.50
C THR A 537 -7.72 -13.56 -41.82
N ARG A 538 -8.54 -13.12 -42.82
CA ARG A 538 -8.11 -12.60 -44.13
C ARG A 538 -8.17 -11.09 -44.20
N PHE A 539 -8.46 -10.42 -43.05
CA PHE A 539 -8.65 -8.96 -42.93
C PHE A 539 -9.82 -8.42 -43.78
N TYR A 540 -10.86 -9.24 -44.04
CA TYR A 540 -12.13 -8.75 -44.55
C TYR A 540 -13.04 -8.38 -43.39
N MET A 541 -13.76 -7.25 -43.54
CA MET A 541 -14.73 -6.81 -42.56
C MET A 541 -15.90 -7.80 -42.52
N VAL A 542 -16.27 -8.27 -41.32
CA VAL A 542 -17.31 -9.29 -41.14
C VAL A 542 -18.65 -8.65 -40.81
N GLU A 543 -19.71 -9.07 -41.52
CA GLU A 543 -21.08 -8.67 -41.20
C GLU A 543 -21.65 -9.47 -40.03
N ASN A 544 -21.16 -10.73 -39.85
CA ASN A 544 -21.59 -11.60 -38.75
C ASN A 544 -20.47 -11.74 -37.73
N PRO A 545 -20.64 -11.29 -36.47
CA PRO A 545 -19.64 -11.37 -35.42
C PRO A 545 -19.09 -12.79 -35.17
N ALA A 546 -19.85 -13.84 -35.50
CA ALA A 546 -19.42 -15.24 -35.37
C ALA A 546 -18.21 -15.61 -36.25
N ASN A 547 -17.97 -14.87 -37.32
CA ASN A 547 -16.86 -15.09 -38.26
C ASN A 547 -15.62 -14.27 -37.93
N SER A 548 -15.67 -13.44 -36.90
CA SER A 548 -14.57 -12.57 -36.48
C SER A 548 -13.34 -13.35 -35.96
N MET A 549 -12.17 -12.75 -36.05
CA MET A 549 -10.96 -13.31 -35.43
C MET A 549 -11.17 -13.58 -33.92
N LEU A 550 -11.88 -12.69 -33.24
CA LEU A 550 -12.15 -12.85 -31.80
C LEU A 550 -13.05 -14.07 -31.52
N ALA A 551 -14.07 -14.32 -32.35
CA ALA A 551 -14.91 -15.51 -32.23
C ALA A 551 -14.13 -16.82 -32.48
N GLN A 552 -13.18 -16.80 -33.43
CA GLN A 552 -12.31 -17.95 -33.68
C GLN A 552 -11.37 -18.21 -32.49
N ILE A 553 -10.79 -17.16 -31.87
CA ILE A 553 -10.00 -17.29 -30.64
C ILE A 553 -10.89 -17.83 -29.51
N GLY A 554 -12.10 -17.30 -29.36
CA GLY A 554 -13.09 -17.79 -28.40
C GLY A 554 -13.40 -19.28 -28.59
N SER A 555 -13.64 -19.71 -29.84
CA SER A 555 -13.90 -21.13 -30.17
C SER A 555 -12.71 -22.04 -29.88
N PHE A 556 -11.48 -21.56 -30.07
CA PHE A 556 -10.28 -22.29 -29.73
C PHE A 556 -10.10 -22.48 -28.21
N ILE A 557 -10.49 -21.48 -27.42
CA ILE A 557 -10.36 -21.50 -25.95
C ILE A 557 -11.58 -22.15 -25.27
N ALA A 558 -12.75 -22.15 -25.89
CA ALA A 558 -14.00 -22.67 -25.35
C ALA A 558 -13.89 -24.09 -24.72
N PRO A 559 -13.14 -25.05 -25.31
CA PRO A 559 -12.99 -26.39 -24.71
C PRO A 559 -12.40 -26.37 -23.30
N VAL A 560 -11.58 -25.38 -22.95
CA VAL A 560 -10.99 -25.23 -21.61
C VAL A 560 -12.08 -24.98 -20.56
N PHE A 561 -13.19 -24.37 -20.95
CA PHE A 561 -14.31 -24.07 -20.08
C PHE A 561 -15.41 -25.15 -20.08
N ALA A 562 -15.33 -26.15 -20.96
CA ALA A 562 -16.29 -27.26 -21.00
C ALA A 562 -16.41 -28.00 -19.65
N PRO A 563 -15.31 -28.29 -18.90
CA PRO A 563 -15.40 -28.89 -17.57
C PRO A 563 -16.07 -28.01 -16.50
N LEU A 564 -16.23 -26.72 -16.78
CA LEU A 564 -16.90 -25.75 -15.91
C LEU A 564 -18.40 -25.60 -16.22
N GLY A 565 -18.88 -26.29 -17.25
CA GLY A 565 -20.27 -26.28 -17.71
C GLY A 565 -20.61 -25.18 -18.72
N PHE A 566 -19.70 -24.26 -19.09
CA PHE A 566 -19.93 -23.17 -20.06
C PHE A 566 -18.92 -23.15 -21.20
N GLY A 567 -18.73 -24.28 -21.85
CA GLY A 567 -17.83 -24.46 -23.01
C GLY A 567 -18.34 -23.84 -24.34
N ASP A 568 -19.21 -22.83 -24.27
CA ASP A 568 -19.68 -22.09 -25.46
C ASP A 568 -18.68 -21.00 -25.86
N TRP A 569 -18.41 -20.88 -27.17
CA TRP A 569 -17.47 -19.89 -27.70
C TRP A 569 -17.87 -18.45 -27.39
N ARG A 570 -19.19 -18.16 -27.29
CA ARG A 570 -19.71 -16.82 -26.96
C ARG A 570 -19.33 -16.43 -25.53
N ALA A 571 -19.46 -17.37 -24.60
CA ALA A 571 -19.02 -17.18 -23.20
C ALA A 571 -17.50 -16.96 -23.12
N ALA A 572 -16.71 -17.77 -23.85
CA ALA A 572 -15.26 -17.61 -23.90
C ALA A 572 -14.84 -16.25 -24.50
N THR A 573 -15.47 -15.84 -25.60
CA THR A 573 -15.25 -14.53 -26.24
C THR A 573 -15.56 -13.38 -25.30
N ALA A 574 -16.69 -13.45 -24.58
CA ALA A 574 -17.09 -12.42 -23.62
C ALA A 574 -16.10 -12.31 -22.43
N LEU A 575 -15.53 -13.43 -21.97
CA LEU A 575 -14.48 -13.40 -20.93
C LEU A 575 -13.18 -12.75 -21.43
N ILE A 576 -12.81 -12.96 -22.70
CA ILE A 576 -11.62 -12.33 -23.30
C ILE A 576 -11.81 -10.82 -23.38
N THR A 577 -12.95 -10.35 -23.91
CA THR A 577 -13.25 -8.91 -23.96
C THR A 577 -13.36 -8.29 -22.58
N GLY A 578 -13.89 -9.01 -21.60
CA GLY A 578 -13.98 -8.61 -20.21
C GLY A 578 -12.62 -8.42 -19.49
N ILE A 579 -11.50 -8.78 -20.10
CA ILE A 579 -10.17 -8.38 -19.61
C ILE A 579 -9.90 -6.90 -19.90
N THR A 580 -10.47 -6.32 -20.96
CA THR A 580 -10.32 -4.88 -21.22
C THR A 580 -11.05 -4.06 -20.18
N ALA A 581 -12.34 -4.34 -20.02
CA ALA A 581 -13.21 -3.77 -18.99
C ALA A 581 -14.30 -4.80 -18.65
N LYS A 582 -14.62 -4.96 -17.37
CA LYS A 582 -15.49 -6.06 -16.90
C LYS A 582 -16.93 -5.96 -17.42
N GLU A 583 -17.43 -4.78 -17.56
CA GLU A 583 -18.76 -4.46 -18.11
C GLU A 583 -18.93 -4.88 -19.56
N VAL A 584 -17.85 -4.92 -20.34
CA VAL A 584 -17.86 -5.34 -21.76
C VAL A 584 -18.30 -6.81 -21.93
N VAL A 585 -18.23 -7.62 -20.89
CA VAL A 585 -18.78 -9.00 -20.89
C VAL A 585 -20.25 -9.00 -21.32
N ILE A 586 -21.06 -8.09 -20.76
CA ILE A 586 -22.50 -8.02 -21.02
C ILE A 586 -22.77 -7.55 -22.45
N SER A 587 -22.13 -6.46 -22.89
CA SER A 587 -22.32 -5.94 -24.26
C SER A 587 -21.83 -6.95 -25.31
N THR A 588 -20.73 -7.65 -25.07
CA THR A 588 -20.27 -8.73 -25.95
C THR A 588 -21.28 -9.86 -26.03
N LEU A 589 -21.82 -10.34 -24.89
CA LEU A 589 -22.85 -11.38 -24.89
C LEU A 589 -24.11 -10.90 -25.61
N SER A 590 -24.54 -9.64 -25.44
CA SER A 590 -25.69 -9.06 -26.14
C SER A 590 -25.53 -9.10 -27.65
N VAL A 591 -24.39 -8.64 -28.14
CA VAL A 591 -24.07 -8.66 -29.59
C VAL A 591 -24.02 -10.10 -30.14
N LEU A 592 -23.35 -11.02 -29.42
CA LEU A 592 -23.16 -12.40 -29.85
C LEU A 592 -24.43 -13.27 -29.76
N THR A 593 -25.40 -12.84 -28.96
CA THR A 593 -26.73 -13.52 -28.88
C THR A 593 -27.79 -12.89 -29.77
N GLY A 594 -27.46 -11.78 -30.42
CA GLY A 594 -28.40 -11.06 -31.29
C GLY A 594 -29.53 -10.34 -30.55
N SER A 595 -29.31 -10.01 -29.25
CA SER A 595 -30.31 -9.40 -28.37
C SER A 595 -30.48 -7.88 -28.55
N GLY A 596 -29.70 -7.24 -29.44
CA GLY A 596 -29.69 -5.80 -29.61
C GLY A 596 -28.94 -5.07 -28.49
N ASP A 597 -29.39 -3.86 -28.11
CA ASP A 597 -28.70 -3.01 -27.16
C ASP A 597 -28.79 -3.53 -25.71
N GLU A 598 -29.78 -4.34 -25.37
CA GLU A 598 -29.92 -4.93 -24.02
C GLU A 598 -29.92 -6.45 -24.07
N LEU A 599 -29.07 -7.06 -23.23
CA LEU A 599 -29.02 -8.50 -23.07
C LEU A 599 -30.29 -9.01 -22.34
N THR A 600 -31.15 -9.68 -23.07
CA THR A 600 -32.40 -10.20 -22.51
C THR A 600 -32.17 -11.47 -21.66
N GLY A 601 -32.97 -11.64 -20.59
CA GLY A 601 -32.90 -12.83 -19.75
C GLY A 601 -33.14 -14.12 -20.55
N SER A 602 -34.01 -14.12 -21.57
CA SER A 602 -34.27 -15.26 -22.45
C SER A 602 -33.07 -15.66 -23.30
N ALA A 603 -32.29 -14.71 -23.78
CA ALA A 603 -31.06 -14.97 -24.53
C ALA A 603 -30.00 -15.67 -23.66
N LEU A 604 -29.86 -15.23 -22.41
CA LEU A 604 -28.98 -15.88 -21.44
C LEU A 604 -29.44 -17.29 -21.07
N GLN A 605 -30.75 -17.51 -20.87
CA GLN A 605 -31.32 -18.81 -20.55
C GLN A 605 -31.15 -19.84 -21.68
N ASN A 606 -30.99 -19.40 -22.92
CA ASN A 606 -30.63 -20.28 -24.04
C ASN A 606 -29.13 -20.69 -24.02
N LEU A 607 -28.27 -19.95 -23.32
CA LEU A 607 -26.83 -20.16 -23.29
C LEU A 607 -26.37 -20.86 -22.02
N PHE A 608 -27.02 -20.58 -20.91
CA PHE A 608 -26.66 -21.06 -19.58
C PHE A 608 -27.86 -21.73 -18.87
N SER A 609 -27.59 -22.74 -18.06
CA SER A 609 -28.49 -23.18 -17.00
C SER A 609 -28.19 -22.42 -15.72
N PRO A 610 -29.05 -22.47 -14.68
CA PRO A 610 -28.76 -21.82 -13.40
C PRO A 610 -27.42 -22.20 -12.79
N LEU A 611 -27.05 -23.50 -12.85
CA LEU A 611 -25.78 -23.99 -12.33
C LEU A 611 -24.57 -23.50 -13.16
N THR A 612 -24.67 -23.53 -14.48
CA THR A 612 -23.59 -23.04 -15.37
C THR A 612 -23.45 -21.52 -15.29
N ALA A 613 -24.54 -20.79 -15.06
CA ALA A 613 -24.52 -19.36 -14.78
C ALA A 613 -23.79 -19.03 -13.47
N LEU A 614 -24.03 -19.81 -12.41
CA LEU A 614 -23.32 -19.63 -11.13
C LEU A 614 -21.82 -19.95 -11.26
N SER A 615 -21.47 -21.00 -12.02
CA SER A 615 -20.08 -21.34 -12.35
C SER A 615 -19.39 -20.22 -13.14
N PHE A 616 -20.06 -19.70 -14.16
CA PHE A 616 -19.58 -18.56 -14.96
C PHE A 616 -19.36 -17.32 -14.11
N LEU A 617 -20.32 -16.97 -13.23
CA LEU A 617 -20.20 -15.84 -12.32
C LEU A 617 -19.03 -16.01 -11.34
N THR A 618 -18.81 -17.24 -10.83
CA THR A 618 -17.67 -17.54 -9.96
C THR A 618 -16.35 -17.38 -10.70
N PHE A 619 -16.28 -17.84 -11.95
CA PHE A 619 -15.09 -17.59 -12.78
C PHE A 619 -14.90 -16.11 -13.07
N ALA A 620 -15.95 -15.39 -13.47
CA ALA A 620 -15.94 -13.96 -13.77
C ALA A 620 -15.58 -13.08 -12.55
N LEU A 621 -15.88 -13.57 -11.34
CA LEU A 621 -15.43 -12.92 -10.10
C LEU A 621 -13.91 -12.99 -9.93
N LEU A 622 -13.30 -14.15 -10.17
CA LEU A 622 -11.94 -14.47 -9.74
C LEU A 622 -10.88 -14.33 -10.84
N TYR A 623 -11.27 -14.32 -12.13
CA TYR A 623 -10.31 -14.25 -13.24
C TYR A 623 -9.62 -12.87 -13.32
N PRO A 624 -8.49 -12.75 -14.07
CA PRO A 624 -7.65 -11.57 -14.08
C PRO A 624 -8.42 -10.24 -14.15
N PRO A 625 -7.97 -9.20 -13.47
CA PRO A 625 -8.64 -7.90 -13.46
C PRO A 625 -8.51 -7.21 -14.82
N CYS A 626 -9.12 -6.03 -14.96
CA CYS A 626 -9.07 -5.26 -16.21
C CYS A 626 -7.63 -4.83 -16.56
N VAL A 627 -7.40 -4.55 -17.86
CA VAL A 627 -6.10 -4.12 -18.39
C VAL A 627 -5.49 -2.96 -17.60
N ALA A 628 -6.30 -2.02 -17.13
CA ALA A 628 -5.83 -0.91 -16.29
C ALA A 628 -5.24 -1.39 -14.96
N ALA A 629 -5.86 -2.40 -14.34
CA ALA A 629 -5.35 -3.00 -13.11
C ALA A 629 -4.10 -3.85 -13.36
N LEU A 630 -4.03 -4.59 -14.48
CA LEU A 630 -2.83 -5.32 -14.90
C LEU A 630 -1.65 -4.38 -15.14
N ALA A 631 -1.89 -3.22 -15.73
CA ALA A 631 -0.86 -2.18 -15.89
C ALA A 631 -0.40 -1.61 -14.53
N ALA A 632 -1.32 -1.47 -13.56
CA ALA A 632 -0.96 -1.09 -12.20
C ALA A 632 -0.13 -2.18 -11.51
N ILE A 633 -0.51 -3.46 -11.64
CA ILE A 633 0.27 -4.61 -11.13
C ILE A 633 1.68 -4.59 -11.71
N LYS A 634 1.83 -4.46 -13.06
CA LYS A 634 3.14 -4.40 -13.72
C LYS A 634 4.02 -3.29 -13.16
N ARG A 635 3.45 -2.11 -12.91
CA ARG A 635 4.18 -0.97 -12.37
C ARG A 635 4.60 -1.19 -10.91
N GLU A 636 3.68 -1.70 -10.06
CA GLU A 636 3.96 -1.89 -8.64
C GLU A 636 4.88 -3.10 -8.36
N MET A 637 4.80 -4.14 -9.21
CA MET A 637 5.70 -5.31 -9.15
C MET A 637 7.04 -5.05 -9.84
N ASN A 638 7.15 -3.97 -10.62
CA ASN A 638 8.32 -3.63 -11.46
C ASN A 638 8.81 -4.81 -12.33
N SER A 639 7.91 -5.70 -12.75
CA SER A 639 8.24 -6.91 -13.52
C SER A 639 7.07 -7.35 -14.38
N GLY A 640 7.32 -7.47 -15.70
CA GLY A 640 6.34 -8.04 -16.64
C GLY A 640 6.12 -9.55 -16.41
N ILE A 641 7.18 -10.27 -16.06
CA ILE A 641 7.13 -11.73 -15.80
C ILE A 641 6.26 -11.98 -14.56
N ALA A 642 6.44 -11.20 -13.47
CA ALA A 642 5.63 -11.32 -12.28
C ALA A 642 4.14 -11.04 -12.59
N THR A 643 3.84 -10.07 -13.44
CA THR A 643 2.45 -9.79 -13.86
C THR A 643 1.83 -10.97 -14.60
N ILE A 644 2.55 -11.59 -15.52
CA ILE A 644 2.08 -12.78 -16.24
C ILE A 644 1.88 -13.96 -15.27
N ALA A 645 2.80 -14.16 -14.33
CA ALA A 645 2.67 -15.19 -13.30
C ALA A 645 1.44 -14.97 -12.40
N ILE A 646 1.13 -13.73 -12.02
CA ILE A 646 -0.06 -13.38 -11.26
C ILE A 646 -1.32 -13.65 -12.08
N MET A 647 -1.35 -13.25 -13.36
CA MET A 647 -2.48 -13.57 -14.25
C MET A 647 -2.72 -15.07 -14.38
N ALA A 648 -1.66 -15.86 -14.57
CA ALA A 648 -1.76 -17.31 -14.65
C ALA A 648 -2.28 -17.91 -13.33
N TYR A 649 -1.81 -17.41 -12.20
CA TYR A 649 -2.28 -17.80 -10.88
C TYR A 649 -3.78 -17.50 -10.70
N GLU A 650 -4.23 -16.30 -11.04
CA GLU A 650 -5.63 -15.89 -10.94
C GLU A 650 -6.54 -16.74 -11.85
N ILE A 651 -6.10 -17.04 -13.09
CA ILE A 651 -6.81 -17.94 -14.01
C ILE A 651 -6.94 -19.35 -13.40
N CYS A 652 -5.86 -19.90 -12.86
CA CYS A 652 -5.89 -21.22 -12.22
C CYS A 652 -6.84 -21.25 -11.03
N VAL A 653 -6.80 -20.25 -10.16
CA VAL A 653 -7.69 -20.13 -9.00
C VAL A 653 -9.16 -19.99 -9.44
N ALA A 654 -9.43 -19.13 -10.42
CA ALA A 654 -10.76 -18.94 -10.98
C ALA A 654 -11.31 -20.25 -11.59
N TRP A 655 -10.47 -20.96 -12.34
CA TRP A 655 -10.83 -22.24 -12.97
C TRP A 655 -11.15 -23.30 -11.93
N LEU A 656 -10.30 -23.48 -10.92
CA LEU A 656 -10.50 -24.45 -9.83
C LEU A 656 -11.75 -24.13 -9.01
N ALA A 657 -11.99 -22.86 -8.70
CA ALA A 657 -13.17 -22.45 -7.96
C ALA A 657 -14.46 -22.72 -8.75
N ALA A 658 -14.50 -22.31 -10.03
CA ALA A 658 -15.65 -22.54 -10.89
C ALA A 658 -15.89 -24.05 -11.14
N PHE A 659 -14.82 -24.84 -11.32
CA PHE A 659 -14.88 -26.30 -11.43
C PHE A 659 -15.51 -26.93 -10.17
N THR A 660 -15.05 -26.49 -9.00
CA THR A 660 -15.57 -26.97 -7.71
C THR A 660 -17.06 -26.65 -7.56
N VAL A 661 -17.47 -25.43 -7.89
CA VAL A 661 -18.87 -24.99 -7.82
C VAL A 661 -19.75 -25.82 -8.77
N TYR A 662 -19.32 -26.00 -10.01
CA TYR A 662 -20.07 -26.78 -11.00
C TYR A 662 -20.23 -28.22 -10.58
N HIS A 663 -19.16 -28.90 -10.20
CA HIS A 663 -19.23 -30.35 -9.84
C HIS A 663 -19.94 -30.61 -8.51
N ILE A 664 -19.78 -29.73 -7.52
CA ILE A 664 -20.55 -29.81 -6.28
C ILE A 664 -22.04 -29.59 -6.59
N GLY A 665 -22.38 -28.63 -7.43
CA GLY A 665 -23.77 -28.41 -7.85
C GLY A 665 -24.39 -29.64 -8.52
N LEU A 666 -23.65 -30.28 -9.44
CA LEU A 666 -24.09 -31.54 -10.06
C LEU A 666 -24.30 -32.65 -9.05
N MET A 667 -23.39 -32.81 -8.07
CA MET A 667 -23.53 -33.82 -6.99
C MET A 667 -24.75 -33.58 -6.09
N LEU A 668 -25.13 -32.29 -5.91
CA LEU A 668 -26.30 -31.92 -5.12
C LEU A 668 -27.62 -31.96 -5.93
N GLY A 669 -27.56 -32.32 -7.23
CA GLY A 669 -28.72 -32.43 -8.10
C GLY A 669 -29.25 -31.11 -8.66
N PHE A 670 -28.45 -30.05 -8.60
CA PHE A 670 -28.75 -28.79 -9.31
C PHE A 670 -28.38 -28.96 -10.79
N ASN A 671 -29.29 -28.59 -11.69
CA ASN A 671 -29.09 -28.63 -13.13
C ASN A 671 -29.06 -27.21 -13.73
#